data_abcf14abe6179391820c6a56fe9948e3
#
_entry.id   abcf14abe6179391820c6a56fe9948e3
#
_cell.length_a   1.000
_cell.length_b   1.000
_cell.length_c   1.000
_cell.angle_alpha   90.00
_cell.angle_beta   90.00
_cell.angle_gamma   90.00
#
_symmetry.space_group_name_H-M   'P 1'
#
loop_
_entity.id
_entity.type
_entity.pdbx_description
1 polymer ?
#
loop_
_entity_poly.entity_id
_entity_poly.type
_entity_poly.pdbx_seq_one_letter_code
_entity_poly.pdbx_strand_id
1 'polypeptide(L)'
;MLTLLWIAVVLVATLVLAYVNASGLAFTAMFAAALVAAWSINAIPGWAALVLTLLFVLFAIPANVPYLRRKLVSDAVLVLFRKMMPPMSQTERDAIEAGTVWWDGQLFSGRPNWRELLATPQRALTAEEQKFLDEDAEELCAMITDWETTHIHRDLPPRVWQFIKDRGFLGMSIPKEYGGLGFSAYAHSQVMTKLSTHSGTVSVTVMVPNSLGPGELLAHYGTDEQKRYYLPRLAKGLEIPCFALTAPTAGSDAASIPDYGIVCWGEHEGKRVLGLRVTWDKRYITLGPVATLLGLAFRAYDPEHLVGDREDIGITCALIPTTHPGVMIGRRHMPLNAVFQNGPNWGNDVFIPMDWVIGGQPMLGHGWRMLMECLAAGRGISLPSSATGMAKLAVRAVGGYARVRQQFKTPIGKFEGIEEALTRMGGNLYMMDATRLLTAAAIDLAQKPAVISGITKLHLTERGRQVVIDGMDIVGGKGICMGPSNFLGAAYMQTPVMITVEGANILTRSLIVFGQGAIRCHPYVLKEIAATREADREKASIEFDAALFGHLRFVASNLARTFVMGMTGSHFVRAPGGVAPETRRYYQQLTRFSAALAFLADLSMGTLGGALKRKEKLSARLGDILSLMYLCSATLRRFEAEGRQSADAPLMHWAIWDAMFKAQNAFEGVISNFPNRLVAAVMRRVVFPLGRPYVVPSDKLGHEVARLLIEPSATRDRLTAGMYLPKTEGNPLGEIERALAATIAAEPAEAKLRAAMKEGRFDAKLPPGAGGDERIARAVATGAITQAEAQMLATARELTAKVIRVDDFAQDLGASEFRPVTVGPQAVTVVPKPS
;
A
#
# COMPACT_ATOMS: atom_id res chain seq x y z
N MET A 1 32.70 44.48 17.30
CA MET A 1 31.27 44.31 17.62
C MET A 1 30.40 44.57 16.38
N LEU A 2 30.58 45.71 15.69
CA LEU A 2 29.77 46.11 14.52
C LEU A 2 29.86 45.11 13.35
N THR A 3 31.07 44.60 13.03
CA THR A 3 31.29 43.60 12.00
C THR A 3 30.53 42.29 12.27
N LEU A 4 30.58 41.81 13.51
CA LEU A 4 29.85 40.58 13.90
C LEU A 4 28.34 40.77 13.83
N LEU A 5 27.86 41.96 14.23
CA LEU A 5 26.43 42.30 14.12
C LEU A 5 25.99 42.33 12.63
N TRP A 6 26.79 42.98 11.77
CA TRP A 6 26.51 43.05 10.33
C TRP A 6 26.48 41.63 9.71
N ILE A 7 27.49 40.79 10.02
CA ILE A 7 27.50 39.38 9.55
C ILE A 7 26.26 38.66 10.03
N ALA A 8 25.89 38.79 11.30
CA ALA A 8 24.72 38.12 11.85
C ALA A 8 23.42 38.58 11.15
N VAL A 9 23.26 39.88 10.89
CA VAL A 9 22.09 40.42 10.15
C VAL A 9 22.04 39.89 8.72
N VAL A 10 23.16 39.85 7.99
CA VAL A 10 23.22 39.31 6.64
C VAL A 10 22.89 37.82 6.62
N LEU A 11 23.43 37.04 7.57
CA LEU A 11 23.14 35.62 7.67
C LEU A 11 21.65 35.35 7.98
N VAL A 12 21.06 36.12 8.92
CA VAL A 12 19.63 36.00 9.25
C VAL A 12 18.76 36.39 8.05
N ALA A 13 19.08 37.51 7.37
CA ALA A 13 18.35 37.93 6.17
C ALA A 13 18.45 36.89 5.05
N THR A 14 19.64 36.35 4.81
CA THR A 14 19.84 35.26 3.85
C THR A 14 18.98 34.02 4.20
N LEU A 15 18.99 33.61 5.47
CA LEU A 15 18.21 32.48 5.95
C LEU A 15 16.69 32.72 5.79
N VAL A 16 16.23 33.96 6.11
CA VAL A 16 14.80 34.32 5.92
C VAL A 16 14.41 34.29 4.45
N LEU A 17 15.20 34.87 3.55
CA LEU A 17 14.91 34.84 2.11
C LEU A 17 14.90 33.44 1.56
N ALA A 18 15.84 32.59 1.97
CA ALA A 18 15.87 31.18 1.62
C ALA A 18 14.63 30.46 2.18
N TYR A 19 14.29 30.67 3.46
CA TYR A 19 13.13 30.07 4.09
C TYR A 19 11.82 30.36 3.35
N VAL A 20 11.61 31.61 2.93
CA VAL A 20 10.40 32.01 2.17
C VAL A 20 10.46 31.66 0.67
N ASN A 21 11.58 31.10 0.20
CA ASN A 21 11.84 30.80 -1.21
C ASN A 21 11.79 32.06 -2.09
N ALA A 22 12.46 33.11 -1.66
CA ALA A 22 12.48 34.41 -2.35
C ALA A 22 13.14 34.30 -3.76
N SER A 23 12.84 35.23 -4.64
CA SER A 23 13.43 35.30 -5.97
C SER A 23 14.94 35.66 -5.93
N GLY A 24 15.70 35.30 -6.96
CA GLY A 24 17.11 35.70 -7.09
C GLY A 24 17.32 37.23 -6.99
N LEU A 25 16.39 37.99 -7.56
CA LEU A 25 16.39 39.47 -7.44
C LEU A 25 16.28 39.94 -5.98
N ALA A 26 15.47 39.28 -5.14
CA ALA A 26 15.36 39.63 -3.72
C ALA A 26 16.68 39.38 -2.97
N PHE A 27 17.38 38.28 -3.27
CA PHE A 27 18.72 38.05 -2.73
C PHE A 27 19.71 39.12 -3.22
N THR A 28 19.69 39.44 -4.50
CA THR A 28 20.54 40.49 -5.06
C THR A 28 20.29 41.84 -4.40
N ALA A 29 19.03 42.22 -4.23
CA ALA A 29 18.67 43.48 -3.58
C ALA A 29 19.12 43.51 -2.09
N MET A 30 18.94 42.40 -1.38
CA MET A 30 19.37 42.25 0.01
C MET A 30 20.90 42.37 0.15
N PHE A 31 21.68 41.65 -0.71
CA PHE A 31 23.15 41.74 -0.66
C PHE A 31 23.65 43.14 -1.07
N ALA A 32 23.02 43.78 -2.06
CA ALA A 32 23.32 45.18 -2.41
C ALA A 32 23.08 46.10 -1.22
N ALA A 33 21.94 46.03 -0.54
CA ALA A 33 21.64 46.80 0.65
C ALA A 33 22.63 46.53 1.79
N ALA A 34 23.02 45.26 1.98
CA ALA A 34 24.00 44.85 2.97
C ALA A 34 25.38 45.48 2.72
N LEU A 35 25.80 45.54 1.44
CA LEU A 35 27.05 46.18 1.03
C LEU A 35 26.99 47.71 1.21
N VAL A 36 25.90 48.36 0.82
CA VAL A 36 25.70 49.78 1.05
C VAL A 36 25.78 50.08 2.56
N ALA A 37 25.12 49.27 3.39
CA ALA A 37 25.21 49.42 4.83
C ALA A 37 26.67 49.22 5.34
N ALA A 38 27.40 48.21 4.81
CA ALA A 38 28.79 47.97 5.18
C ALA A 38 29.69 49.19 4.92
N TRP A 39 29.50 49.85 3.76
CA TRP A 39 30.18 51.07 3.41
C TRP A 39 29.79 52.27 4.33
N SER A 40 28.51 52.46 4.56
CA SER A 40 27.94 53.63 5.25
C SER A 40 28.31 53.66 6.73
N ILE A 41 28.34 52.54 7.40
CA ILE A 41 28.61 52.41 8.83
C ILE A 41 30.02 51.86 9.13
N ASN A 42 30.89 51.70 8.12
CA ASN A 42 32.21 51.10 8.24
C ASN A 42 32.15 49.75 9.00
N ALA A 43 31.18 48.91 8.66
CA ALA A 43 30.98 47.62 9.30
C ALA A 43 32.12 46.64 9.12
N ILE A 44 32.86 46.74 8.01
CA ILE A 44 34.03 45.95 7.63
C ILE A 44 35.13 46.87 7.07
N PRO A 45 36.42 46.45 7.09
CA PRO A 45 37.51 47.22 6.51
C PRO A 45 37.25 47.60 5.06
N GLY A 46 37.59 48.81 4.64
CA GLY A 46 37.30 49.36 3.30
C GLY A 46 37.81 48.48 2.15
N TRP A 47 38.98 47.85 2.27
CA TRP A 47 39.48 46.91 1.29
C TRP A 47 38.59 45.67 1.18
N ALA A 48 38.08 45.17 2.29
CA ALA A 48 37.19 44.00 2.31
C ALA A 48 35.81 44.37 1.69
N ALA A 49 35.30 45.56 2.00
CA ALA A 49 34.07 46.08 1.39
C ALA A 49 34.22 46.21 -0.14
N LEU A 50 35.35 46.71 -0.62
CA LEU A 50 35.66 46.83 -2.06
C LEU A 50 35.69 45.44 -2.73
N VAL A 51 36.46 44.50 -2.14
CA VAL A 51 36.55 43.11 -2.65
C VAL A 51 35.16 42.44 -2.74
N LEU A 52 34.37 42.53 -1.65
CA LEU A 52 33.01 42.00 -1.62
C LEU A 52 32.07 42.67 -2.63
N THR A 53 32.22 44.01 -2.86
CA THR A 53 31.44 44.71 -3.86
C THR A 53 31.81 44.25 -5.28
N LEU A 54 33.09 44.10 -5.59
CA LEU A 54 33.55 43.60 -6.89
C LEU A 54 33.05 42.15 -7.13
N LEU A 55 33.17 41.26 -6.14
CA LEU A 55 32.64 39.93 -6.20
C LEU A 55 31.12 39.93 -6.38
N PHE A 56 30.43 40.75 -5.63
CA PHE A 56 28.98 40.90 -5.77
C PHE A 56 28.57 41.29 -7.19
N VAL A 57 29.20 42.31 -7.79
CA VAL A 57 28.89 42.72 -9.16
C VAL A 57 29.20 41.64 -10.16
N LEU A 58 30.34 40.97 -9.99
CA LEU A 58 30.79 39.84 -10.84
C LEU A 58 29.77 38.71 -10.87
N PHE A 59 29.12 38.38 -9.73
CA PHE A 59 28.12 37.31 -9.65
C PHE A 59 26.68 37.80 -9.87
N ALA A 60 26.34 39.01 -9.42
CA ALA A 60 24.99 39.57 -9.50
C ALA A 60 24.54 39.82 -10.94
N ILE A 61 25.44 40.37 -11.78
CA ILE A 61 25.12 40.64 -13.20
C ILE A 61 24.80 39.35 -13.95
N PRO A 62 25.69 38.32 -13.99
CA PRO A 62 25.37 37.07 -14.65
C PRO A 62 24.13 36.38 -14.08
N ALA A 63 23.94 36.40 -12.75
CA ALA A 63 22.79 35.73 -12.12
C ALA A 63 21.43 36.33 -12.51
N ASN A 64 21.38 37.66 -12.77
CA ASN A 64 20.13 38.38 -13.03
C ASN A 64 19.90 38.74 -14.52
N VAL A 65 20.93 38.60 -15.38
CA VAL A 65 20.81 38.77 -16.85
C VAL A 65 20.66 37.38 -17.48
N PRO A 66 19.43 36.92 -17.86
CA PRO A 66 19.19 35.56 -18.31
C PRO A 66 20.12 35.11 -19.46
N TYR A 67 20.43 35.97 -20.39
CA TYR A 67 21.34 35.66 -21.49
C TYR A 67 22.76 35.33 -21.01
N LEU A 68 23.32 36.14 -20.11
CA LEU A 68 24.65 35.88 -19.53
C LEU A 68 24.66 34.66 -18.67
N ARG A 69 23.61 34.47 -17.87
CA ARG A 69 23.46 33.32 -16.99
C ARG A 69 23.47 32.00 -17.81
N ARG A 70 22.69 31.96 -18.89
CA ARG A 70 22.66 30.81 -19.78
C ARG A 70 24.05 30.53 -20.38
N LYS A 71 24.67 31.50 -20.98
CA LYS A 71 25.96 31.37 -21.64
C LYS A 71 27.11 31.00 -20.71
N LEU A 72 27.15 31.57 -19.52
CA LEU A 72 28.27 31.38 -18.58
C LEU A 72 28.11 30.18 -17.68
N VAL A 73 26.86 29.79 -17.37
CA VAL A 73 26.57 28.74 -16.40
C VAL A 73 25.74 27.62 -16.99
N SER A 74 24.51 27.89 -17.40
CA SER A 74 23.54 26.85 -17.71
C SER A 74 23.92 25.99 -18.92
N ASP A 75 24.48 26.59 -20.00
CA ASP A 75 24.91 25.84 -21.19
C ASP A 75 26.08 24.88 -20.88
N ALA A 76 27.03 25.33 -20.04
CA ALA A 76 28.13 24.47 -19.60
C ALA A 76 27.64 23.30 -18.72
N VAL A 77 26.74 23.59 -17.79
CA VAL A 77 26.14 22.58 -16.91
C VAL A 77 25.26 21.63 -17.72
N LEU A 78 24.50 22.10 -18.71
CA LEU A 78 23.68 21.26 -19.60
C LEU A 78 24.54 20.25 -20.37
N VAL A 79 25.70 20.70 -20.91
CA VAL A 79 26.65 19.81 -21.60
C VAL A 79 27.18 18.74 -20.62
N LEU A 80 27.52 19.13 -19.40
CA LEU A 80 27.96 18.19 -18.35
C LEU A 80 26.85 17.20 -18.01
N PHE A 81 25.63 17.67 -17.81
CA PHE A 81 24.46 16.82 -17.52
C PHE A 81 24.22 15.81 -18.64
N ARG A 82 24.26 16.22 -19.91
CA ARG A 82 24.14 15.31 -21.05
C ARG A 82 25.17 14.19 -21.06
N LYS A 83 26.41 14.47 -20.61
CA LYS A 83 27.47 13.46 -20.50
C LYS A 83 27.33 12.54 -19.31
N MET A 84 26.76 13.03 -18.21
CA MET A 84 26.61 12.27 -16.95
C MET A 84 25.34 11.42 -16.92
N MET A 85 24.34 11.77 -17.73
CA MET A 85 23.08 11.05 -17.77
C MET A 85 23.27 9.68 -18.44
N PRO A 86 22.99 8.56 -17.74
CA PRO A 86 23.00 7.25 -18.37
C PRO A 86 21.90 7.16 -19.43
N PRO A 87 22.09 6.39 -20.49
CA PRO A 87 21.02 6.11 -21.44
C PRO A 87 19.88 5.43 -20.68
N MET A 88 18.66 5.92 -20.87
CA MET A 88 17.45 5.37 -20.26
C MET A 88 16.82 4.41 -21.28
N SER A 89 16.57 3.17 -20.84
CA SER A 89 15.85 2.20 -21.67
C SER A 89 14.41 2.66 -21.96
N GLN A 90 13.78 2.10 -22.99
CA GLN A 90 12.37 2.37 -23.27
C GLN A 90 11.47 1.98 -22.11
N THR A 91 11.71 0.81 -21.49
CA THR A 91 10.95 0.33 -20.36
C THR A 91 11.10 1.22 -19.11
N GLU A 92 12.29 1.77 -18.85
CA GLU A 92 12.47 2.77 -17.78
C GLU A 92 11.70 4.07 -18.07
N ARG A 93 11.69 4.50 -19.32
CA ARG A 93 10.94 5.69 -19.74
C ARG A 93 9.45 5.49 -19.56
N ASP A 94 8.91 4.39 -20.09
CA ASP A 94 7.50 4.05 -19.96
C ASP A 94 7.09 3.96 -18.49
N ALA A 95 7.95 3.39 -17.62
CA ALA A 95 7.69 3.32 -16.19
C ALA A 95 7.70 4.69 -15.49
N ILE A 96 8.53 5.65 -15.94
CA ILE A 96 8.56 7.02 -15.40
C ILE A 96 7.39 7.84 -15.93
N GLU A 97 7.00 7.67 -17.19
CA GLU A 97 5.90 8.39 -17.83
C GLU A 97 4.52 7.84 -17.44
N ALA A 98 4.43 6.56 -17.09
CA ALA A 98 3.17 5.95 -16.67
C ALA A 98 2.66 6.53 -15.34
N GLY A 99 1.42 6.97 -15.30
CA GLY A 99 0.75 7.46 -14.11
C GLY A 99 0.96 8.96 -13.81
N THR A 100 0.35 9.42 -12.72
CA THR A 100 0.33 10.81 -12.28
C THR A 100 1.07 11.00 -10.96
N VAL A 101 1.59 12.20 -10.73
CA VAL A 101 2.10 12.66 -9.43
C VAL A 101 0.96 13.40 -8.72
N TRP A 102 0.66 13.00 -7.51
CA TRP A 102 -0.41 13.59 -6.72
C TRP A 102 0.12 14.04 -5.34
N TRP A 103 -0.33 13.44 -4.25
CA TRP A 103 0.05 13.83 -2.89
C TRP A 103 1.51 13.49 -2.55
N ASP A 104 2.08 12.50 -3.19
CA ASP A 104 3.51 12.17 -3.12
C ASP A 104 4.40 13.34 -3.56
N GLY A 105 4.03 14.05 -4.62
CA GLY A 105 4.71 15.27 -5.05
C GLY A 105 4.59 16.40 -4.03
N GLN A 106 3.43 16.57 -3.41
CA GLN A 106 3.24 17.55 -2.33
C GLN A 106 4.14 17.24 -1.12
N LEU A 107 4.24 15.98 -0.72
CA LEU A 107 5.12 15.54 0.36
C LEU A 107 6.60 15.71 0.03
N PHE A 108 6.97 15.70 -1.25
CA PHE A 108 8.34 15.93 -1.73
C PHE A 108 8.67 17.42 -1.93
N SER A 109 7.68 18.32 -1.90
CA SER A 109 7.83 19.74 -2.21
C SER A 109 8.54 20.57 -1.12
N GLY A 110 8.63 20.04 0.11
CA GLY A 110 9.05 20.81 1.28
C GLY A 110 7.98 21.76 1.84
N ARG A 111 6.86 21.90 1.13
CA ARG A 111 5.72 22.78 1.49
C ARG A 111 4.39 22.15 1.12
N PRO A 112 4.00 21.01 1.71
CA PRO A 112 2.76 20.36 1.37
C PRO A 112 1.56 21.30 1.52
N ASN A 113 0.70 21.31 0.51
CA ASN A 113 -0.56 22.06 0.57
C ASN A 113 -1.63 21.21 1.30
N TRP A 114 -1.58 21.22 2.61
CA TRP A 114 -2.49 20.44 3.44
C TRP A 114 -3.98 20.72 3.19
N ARG A 115 -4.33 21.92 2.68
CA ARG A 115 -5.72 22.25 2.33
C ARG A 115 -6.21 21.40 1.15
N GLU A 116 -5.35 21.12 0.19
CA GLU A 116 -5.65 20.26 -0.95
C GLU A 116 -5.95 18.82 -0.50
N LEU A 117 -5.13 18.27 0.40
CA LEU A 117 -5.40 16.96 0.99
C LEU A 117 -6.75 16.92 1.72
N LEU A 118 -7.02 17.93 2.56
CA LEU A 118 -8.25 17.99 3.35
C LEU A 118 -9.48 18.24 2.49
N ALA A 119 -9.32 18.87 1.32
CA ALA A 119 -10.38 19.08 0.34
C ALA A 119 -10.68 17.82 -0.50
N THR A 120 -9.86 16.76 -0.43
CA THR A 120 -10.16 15.49 -1.10
C THR A 120 -11.51 14.98 -0.63
N PRO A 121 -12.50 14.75 -1.51
CA PRO A 121 -13.85 14.35 -1.09
C PRO A 121 -13.83 13.01 -0.35
N GLN A 122 -14.62 12.91 0.69
CA GLN A 122 -14.93 11.62 1.30
C GLN A 122 -15.87 10.87 0.35
N ARG A 123 -15.43 9.69 -0.10
CA ARG A 123 -16.27 8.86 -0.99
C ARG A 123 -17.35 8.16 -0.17
N ALA A 124 -18.51 8.05 -0.78
CA ALA A 124 -19.62 7.23 -0.33
C ALA A 124 -19.98 6.24 -1.44
N LEU A 125 -20.49 5.09 -1.08
CA LEU A 125 -21.04 4.14 -2.03
C LEU A 125 -22.32 4.70 -2.64
N THR A 126 -22.53 4.44 -3.92
CA THR A 126 -23.84 4.62 -4.54
C THR A 126 -24.82 3.61 -3.95
N ALA A 127 -26.15 3.82 -4.16
CA ALA A 127 -27.15 2.87 -3.67
C ALA A 127 -26.96 1.46 -4.25
N GLU A 128 -26.51 1.34 -5.50
CA GLU A 128 -26.21 0.06 -6.14
C GLU A 128 -24.97 -0.61 -5.54
N GLU A 129 -23.90 0.14 -5.36
CA GLU A 129 -22.66 -0.37 -4.72
C GLU A 129 -22.89 -0.79 -3.26
N GLN A 130 -23.70 0.00 -2.52
CA GLN A 130 -24.07 -0.35 -1.14
C GLN A 130 -24.90 -1.62 -1.10
N LYS A 131 -25.90 -1.75 -1.98
CA LYS A 131 -26.73 -2.94 -2.10
C LYS A 131 -25.89 -4.18 -2.41
N PHE A 132 -24.98 -4.08 -3.37
CA PHE A 132 -24.08 -5.18 -3.71
C PHE A 132 -23.20 -5.61 -2.50
N LEU A 133 -22.71 -4.63 -1.73
CA LEU A 133 -21.91 -4.91 -0.55
C LEU A 133 -22.74 -5.56 0.57
N ASP A 134 -23.98 -5.14 0.78
CA ASP A 134 -24.82 -5.59 1.89
C ASP A 134 -25.62 -6.86 1.58
N GLU A 135 -25.90 -7.13 0.32
CA GLU A 135 -26.65 -8.31 -0.12
C GLU A 135 -25.71 -9.34 -0.79
N ASP A 136 -25.20 -9.04 -1.99
CA ASP A 136 -24.47 -10.03 -2.78
C ASP A 136 -23.13 -10.46 -2.16
N ALA A 137 -22.36 -9.51 -1.63
CA ALA A 137 -21.07 -9.85 -0.97
C ALA A 137 -21.30 -10.52 0.39
N GLU A 138 -22.37 -10.18 1.10
CA GLU A 138 -22.77 -10.83 2.36
C GLU A 138 -23.21 -12.28 2.09
N GLU A 139 -24.06 -12.50 1.05
CA GLU A 139 -24.51 -13.82 0.64
C GLU A 139 -23.34 -14.69 0.18
N LEU A 140 -22.41 -14.15 -0.62
CA LEU A 140 -21.22 -14.88 -1.04
C LEU A 140 -20.40 -15.34 0.15
N CYS A 141 -20.18 -14.49 1.15
CA CYS A 141 -19.49 -14.89 2.37
C CYS A 141 -20.26 -15.99 3.14
N ALA A 142 -21.59 -15.88 3.23
CA ALA A 142 -22.42 -16.86 3.92
C ALA A 142 -22.44 -18.24 3.25
N MET A 143 -22.17 -18.31 1.94
CA MET A 143 -22.09 -19.57 1.18
C MET A 143 -20.82 -20.38 1.45
N ILE A 144 -19.82 -19.80 2.11
CA ILE A 144 -18.46 -20.35 2.21
C ILE A 144 -18.13 -20.70 3.65
N THR A 145 -17.61 -21.91 3.85
CA THR A 145 -16.86 -22.32 5.03
C THR A 145 -15.41 -22.44 4.60
N ASP A 146 -14.52 -21.57 5.11
CA ASP A 146 -13.12 -21.51 4.65
C ASP A 146 -12.36 -22.81 4.92
N TRP A 147 -12.64 -23.46 6.04
CA TRP A 147 -12.09 -24.79 6.36
C TRP A 147 -12.46 -25.85 5.30
N GLU A 148 -13.75 -25.96 4.98
CA GLU A 148 -14.23 -26.93 3.97
C GLU A 148 -13.65 -26.61 2.59
N THR A 149 -13.67 -25.34 2.20
CA THR A 149 -13.09 -24.87 0.95
C THR A 149 -11.62 -25.28 0.83
N THR A 150 -10.84 -25.08 1.90
CA THR A 150 -9.39 -25.31 1.89
C THR A 150 -9.03 -26.79 2.06
N HIS A 151 -9.66 -27.51 2.96
CA HIS A 151 -9.21 -28.84 3.38
C HIS A 151 -10.03 -29.98 2.77
N ILE A 152 -11.32 -29.74 2.47
CA ILE A 152 -12.22 -30.74 1.90
C ILE A 152 -12.30 -30.60 0.39
N HIS A 153 -12.81 -29.45 -0.08
CA HIS A 153 -13.05 -29.23 -1.51
C HIS A 153 -11.79 -28.90 -2.29
N ARG A 154 -10.82 -28.24 -1.65
CA ARG A 154 -9.58 -27.71 -2.26
C ARG A 154 -9.84 -26.80 -3.47
N ASP A 155 -11.01 -26.21 -3.50
CA ASP A 155 -11.49 -25.22 -4.47
C ASP A 155 -12.79 -24.60 -3.95
N LEU A 156 -13.26 -23.56 -4.59
CA LEU A 156 -14.60 -23.06 -4.36
C LEU A 156 -15.63 -24.08 -4.88
N PRO A 157 -16.69 -24.37 -4.13
CA PRO A 157 -17.77 -25.25 -4.61
C PRO A 157 -18.41 -24.72 -5.91
N PRO A 158 -18.89 -25.59 -6.82
CA PRO A 158 -19.51 -25.19 -8.08
C PRO A 158 -20.61 -24.14 -7.94
N ARG A 159 -21.44 -24.23 -6.89
CA ARG A 159 -22.49 -23.25 -6.57
C ARG A 159 -21.92 -21.85 -6.30
N VAL A 160 -20.74 -21.79 -5.66
CA VAL A 160 -20.07 -20.52 -5.35
C VAL A 160 -19.47 -19.92 -6.62
N TRP A 161 -18.85 -20.72 -7.48
CA TRP A 161 -18.38 -20.27 -8.79
C TRP A 161 -19.55 -19.71 -9.63
N GLN A 162 -20.70 -20.40 -9.64
CA GLN A 162 -21.87 -19.93 -10.39
C GLN A 162 -22.38 -18.62 -9.83
N PHE A 163 -22.50 -18.49 -8.50
CA PHE A 163 -22.93 -17.26 -7.84
C PHE A 163 -22.00 -16.08 -8.17
N ILE A 164 -20.67 -16.28 -8.12
CA ILE A 164 -19.68 -15.25 -8.49
C ILE A 164 -19.91 -14.75 -9.93
N LYS A 165 -20.23 -15.64 -10.87
CA LYS A 165 -20.53 -15.29 -12.26
C LYS A 165 -21.86 -14.57 -12.39
N ASP A 166 -22.91 -15.13 -11.82
CA ASP A 166 -24.28 -14.62 -11.97
C ASP A 166 -24.47 -13.22 -11.36
N ARG A 167 -23.73 -12.94 -10.25
CA ARG A 167 -23.77 -11.65 -9.57
C ARG A 167 -22.73 -10.64 -10.08
N GLY A 168 -21.95 -10.99 -11.10
CA GLY A 168 -21.01 -10.07 -11.76
C GLY A 168 -19.75 -9.73 -10.97
N PHE A 169 -19.35 -10.54 -9.98
CA PHE A 169 -18.12 -10.32 -9.21
C PHE A 169 -16.87 -10.28 -10.07
N LEU A 170 -16.86 -10.94 -11.24
CA LEU A 170 -15.72 -10.94 -12.14
C LEU A 170 -15.63 -9.67 -13.01
N GLY A 171 -16.67 -8.87 -13.04
CA GLY A 171 -16.80 -7.68 -13.87
C GLY A 171 -17.08 -6.39 -13.09
N MET A 172 -16.68 -6.30 -11.83
CA MET A 172 -16.92 -5.11 -11.00
C MET A 172 -16.31 -3.83 -11.61
N SER A 173 -15.10 -3.92 -12.16
CA SER A 173 -14.39 -2.78 -12.79
C SER A 173 -14.77 -2.55 -14.26
N ILE A 174 -15.42 -3.51 -14.91
CA ILE A 174 -15.82 -3.38 -16.33
C ILE A 174 -16.95 -2.35 -16.43
N PRO A 175 -16.85 -1.37 -17.37
CA PRO A 175 -17.89 -0.36 -17.55
C PRO A 175 -19.29 -0.94 -17.85
N LYS A 176 -20.33 -0.25 -17.38
CA LYS A 176 -21.73 -0.65 -17.56
C LYS A 176 -22.15 -0.79 -19.03
N GLU A 177 -21.59 0.02 -19.91
CA GLU A 177 -21.83 -0.07 -21.35
C GLU A 177 -21.44 -1.41 -21.96
N TYR A 178 -20.52 -2.14 -21.33
CA TYR A 178 -20.12 -3.50 -21.69
C TYR A 178 -20.73 -4.58 -20.77
N GLY A 179 -21.74 -4.23 -19.99
CA GLY A 179 -22.44 -5.17 -19.12
C GLY A 179 -21.74 -5.52 -17.82
N GLY A 180 -20.70 -4.80 -17.44
CA GLY A 180 -20.09 -4.87 -16.13
C GLY A 180 -20.79 -4.01 -15.09
N LEU A 181 -20.32 -4.01 -13.84
CA LEU A 181 -20.91 -3.24 -12.76
C LEU A 181 -20.46 -1.77 -12.74
N GLY A 182 -19.31 -1.46 -13.33
CA GLY A 182 -18.76 -0.10 -13.40
C GLY A 182 -18.55 0.53 -12.02
N PHE A 183 -18.15 -0.28 -11.04
CA PHE A 183 -17.96 0.16 -9.66
C PHE A 183 -16.76 1.09 -9.51
N SER A 184 -16.89 2.02 -8.56
CA SER A 184 -15.81 2.89 -8.15
C SER A 184 -14.65 2.09 -7.53
N ALA A 185 -13.45 2.66 -7.53
CA ALA A 185 -12.30 2.09 -6.82
C ALA A 185 -12.60 1.96 -5.31
N TYR A 186 -13.38 2.89 -4.77
CA TYR A 186 -13.84 2.82 -3.39
C TYR A 186 -14.74 1.61 -3.14
N ALA A 187 -15.74 1.36 -3.99
CA ALA A 187 -16.62 0.20 -3.89
C ALA A 187 -15.87 -1.12 -4.06
N HIS A 188 -15.00 -1.21 -5.08
CA HIS A 188 -14.12 -2.37 -5.28
C HIS A 188 -13.29 -2.65 -4.02
N SER A 189 -12.69 -1.60 -3.44
CA SER A 189 -11.93 -1.72 -2.19
C SER A 189 -12.77 -2.23 -1.01
N GLN A 190 -14.02 -1.82 -0.89
CA GLN A 190 -14.93 -2.28 0.17
C GLN A 190 -15.32 -3.75 -0.01
N VAL A 191 -15.67 -4.17 -1.23
CA VAL A 191 -15.96 -5.58 -1.53
C VAL A 191 -14.76 -6.46 -1.22
N MET A 192 -13.56 -6.09 -1.71
CA MET A 192 -12.34 -6.86 -1.45
C MET A 192 -12.01 -6.94 0.04
N THR A 193 -12.23 -5.85 0.79
CA THR A 193 -12.06 -5.84 2.25
C THR A 193 -13.01 -6.83 2.91
N LYS A 194 -14.31 -6.82 2.57
CA LYS A 194 -15.32 -7.73 3.12
C LYS A 194 -14.97 -9.21 2.85
N LEU A 195 -14.70 -9.57 1.60
CA LEU A 195 -14.37 -10.95 1.22
C LEU A 195 -13.12 -11.46 1.95
N SER A 196 -12.11 -10.61 2.10
CA SER A 196 -10.84 -10.98 2.76
C SER A 196 -10.97 -11.14 4.27
N THR A 197 -12.03 -10.65 4.90
CA THR A 197 -12.30 -10.93 6.32
C THR A 197 -12.81 -12.34 6.54
N HIS A 198 -13.19 -13.04 5.48
CA HIS A 198 -13.82 -14.36 5.58
C HIS A 198 -13.02 -15.46 4.90
N SER A 199 -12.64 -15.28 3.63
CA SER A 199 -11.88 -16.28 2.88
C SER A 199 -10.89 -15.63 1.91
N GLY A 200 -9.61 -15.99 2.07
CA GLY A 200 -8.59 -15.57 1.11
C GLY A 200 -8.75 -16.22 -0.26
N THR A 201 -9.31 -17.41 -0.33
CA THR A 201 -9.56 -18.12 -1.61
C THR A 201 -10.57 -17.37 -2.46
N VAL A 202 -11.72 -16.99 -1.91
CA VAL A 202 -12.71 -16.23 -2.67
C VAL A 202 -12.22 -14.82 -2.97
N SER A 203 -11.53 -14.19 -2.02
CA SER A 203 -10.95 -12.86 -2.23
C SER A 203 -10.01 -12.84 -3.43
N VAL A 204 -9.04 -13.77 -3.53
CA VAL A 204 -8.10 -13.85 -4.65
C VAL A 204 -8.81 -14.19 -5.96
N THR A 205 -9.82 -15.07 -5.94
CA THR A 205 -10.60 -15.44 -7.12
C THR A 205 -11.33 -14.24 -7.73
N VAL A 206 -11.93 -13.38 -6.90
CA VAL A 206 -12.63 -12.17 -7.35
C VAL A 206 -11.65 -11.03 -7.69
N MET A 207 -10.55 -10.94 -6.97
CA MET A 207 -9.55 -9.88 -7.12
C MET A 207 -8.93 -9.83 -8.52
N VAL A 208 -8.50 -10.98 -9.04
CA VAL A 208 -7.66 -11.03 -10.24
C VAL A 208 -8.37 -10.53 -11.50
N PRO A 209 -9.61 -10.92 -11.83
CA PRO A 209 -10.33 -10.35 -12.96
C PRO A 209 -10.48 -8.82 -12.90
N ASN A 210 -10.60 -8.28 -11.70
CA ASN A 210 -10.83 -6.85 -11.46
C ASN A 210 -9.56 -6.00 -11.24
N SER A 211 -8.37 -6.61 -11.26
CA SER A 211 -7.11 -5.86 -11.03
C SER A 211 -5.96 -6.26 -11.94
N LEU A 212 -5.79 -7.55 -12.20
CA LEU A 212 -4.70 -8.11 -13.01
C LEU A 212 -5.21 -8.84 -14.26
N GLY A 213 -6.51 -8.89 -14.45
CA GLY A 213 -7.13 -9.48 -15.62
C GLY A 213 -6.99 -8.58 -16.85
N PRO A 214 -7.16 -9.13 -18.06
CA PRO A 214 -7.12 -8.35 -19.28
C PRO A 214 -8.27 -7.34 -19.43
N GLY A 215 -9.28 -7.39 -18.58
CA GLY A 215 -10.46 -6.52 -18.67
C GLY A 215 -10.10 -5.02 -18.65
N GLU A 216 -9.24 -4.60 -17.74
CA GLU A 216 -8.81 -3.19 -17.66
C GLU A 216 -7.89 -2.80 -18.83
N LEU A 217 -6.97 -3.70 -19.24
CA LEU A 217 -6.17 -3.45 -20.43
C LEU A 217 -7.05 -3.30 -21.68
N LEU A 218 -8.05 -4.15 -21.82
CA LEU A 218 -9.02 -4.05 -22.93
C LEU A 218 -9.83 -2.76 -22.89
N ALA A 219 -10.34 -2.38 -21.72
CA ALA A 219 -11.14 -1.17 -21.58
C ALA A 219 -10.36 0.08 -22.00
N HIS A 220 -9.05 0.13 -21.71
CA HIS A 220 -8.22 1.26 -22.06
C HIS A 220 -7.58 1.18 -23.47
N TYR A 221 -7.11 0.01 -23.87
CA TYR A 221 -6.24 -0.15 -25.06
C TYR A 221 -6.82 -1.06 -26.13
N GLY A 222 -7.85 -1.83 -25.84
CA GLY A 222 -8.45 -2.74 -26.82
C GLY A 222 -9.06 -1.98 -28.01
N THR A 223 -9.10 -2.63 -29.18
CA THR A 223 -9.88 -2.13 -30.31
C THR A 223 -11.38 -2.18 -29.97
N ASP A 224 -12.22 -1.45 -30.71
CA ASP A 224 -13.66 -1.47 -30.48
C ASP A 224 -14.27 -2.87 -30.66
N GLU A 225 -13.72 -3.67 -31.59
CA GLU A 225 -14.09 -5.07 -31.81
C GLU A 225 -13.74 -5.93 -30.60
N GLN A 226 -12.50 -5.80 -30.08
CA GLN A 226 -12.05 -6.51 -28.90
C GLN A 226 -12.90 -6.16 -27.67
N LYS A 227 -13.17 -4.87 -27.45
CA LYS A 227 -14.02 -4.39 -26.35
C LYS A 227 -15.42 -4.96 -26.43
N ARG A 228 -16.07 -4.87 -27.59
CA ARG A 228 -17.44 -5.37 -27.82
C ARG A 228 -17.54 -6.88 -27.69
N TYR A 229 -16.49 -7.63 -28.03
CA TYR A 229 -16.50 -9.07 -27.93
C TYR A 229 -16.13 -9.58 -26.53
N TYR A 230 -15.01 -9.13 -25.96
CA TYR A 230 -14.47 -9.71 -24.73
C TYR A 230 -15.09 -9.13 -23.45
N LEU A 231 -15.29 -7.80 -23.37
CA LEU A 231 -15.70 -7.18 -22.10
C LEU A 231 -17.06 -7.69 -21.60
N PRO A 232 -18.12 -7.87 -22.43
CA PRO A 232 -19.37 -8.48 -21.98
C PRO A 232 -19.22 -9.92 -21.53
N ARG A 233 -18.33 -10.70 -22.17
CA ARG A 233 -18.10 -12.11 -21.84
C ARG A 233 -17.34 -12.26 -20.52
N LEU A 234 -16.36 -11.39 -20.28
CA LEU A 234 -15.64 -11.29 -19.02
C LEU A 234 -16.57 -10.85 -17.87
N ALA A 235 -17.40 -9.84 -18.11
CA ALA A 235 -18.33 -9.33 -17.11
C ALA A 235 -19.32 -10.40 -16.62
N LYS A 236 -19.80 -11.25 -17.54
CA LYS A 236 -20.73 -12.36 -17.26
C LYS A 236 -20.04 -13.64 -16.82
N GLY A 237 -18.69 -13.67 -16.73
CA GLY A 237 -17.94 -14.88 -16.41
C GLY A 237 -18.08 -16.00 -17.45
N LEU A 238 -18.48 -15.66 -18.68
CA LEU A 238 -18.42 -16.59 -19.83
C LEU A 238 -16.96 -16.86 -20.22
N GLU A 239 -16.10 -15.85 -20.06
CA GLU A 239 -14.68 -16.00 -20.09
C GLU A 239 -14.10 -15.76 -18.69
N ILE A 240 -13.23 -16.67 -18.24
CA ILE A 240 -12.44 -16.52 -17.03
C ILE A 240 -11.03 -16.09 -17.45
N PRO A 241 -10.59 -14.89 -17.09
CA PRO A 241 -9.30 -14.39 -17.51
C PRO A 241 -8.20 -14.83 -16.57
N CYS A 242 -6.98 -15.02 -17.10
CA CYS A 242 -5.75 -14.92 -16.32
C CYS A 242 -4.77 -13.99 -17.04
N PHE A 243 -3.72 -13.54 -16.35
CA PHE A 243 -2.65 -12.75 -16.95
C PHE A 243 -1.29 -13.39 -16.69
N ALA A 244 -0.66 -13.89 -17.76
CA ALA A 244 0.59 -14.61 -17.74
C ALA A 244 1.78 -13.65 -18.01
N LEU A 245 2.37 -13.16 -16.92
CA LEU A 245 3.53 -12.27 -16.97
C LEU A 245 4.81 -12.96 -16.47
N THR A 246 4.76 -13.58 -15.29
CA THR A 246 5.94 -14.11 -14.59
C THR A 246 6.48 -15.36 -15.28
N ALA A 247 7.75 -15.31 -15.70
CA ALA A 247 8.49 -16.44 -16.25
C ALA A 247 9.42 -17.08 -15.20
N PRO A 248 9.96 -18.30 -15.41
CA PRO A 248 10.91 -18.92 -14.50
C PRO A 248 12.15 -18.08 -14.17
N THR A 249 12.66 -17.32 -15.13
CA THR A 249 13.85 -16.48 -15.01
C THR A 249 13.55 -14.99 -14.85
N ALA A 250 12.29 -14.55 -14.95
CA ALA A 250 11.88 -13.16 -14.90
C ALA A 250 10.66 -12.98 -13.99
N GLY A 251 10.91 -12.67 -12.73
CA GLY A 251 9.91 -12.33 -11.72
C GLY A 251 9.91 -10.83 -11.43
N SER A 252 10.79 -10.39 -10.51
CA SER A 252 10.95 -8.95 -10.19
C SER A 252 11.49 -8.14 -11.36
N ASP A 253 12.31 -8.75 -12.22
CA ASP A 253 12.76 -8.19 -13.49
C ASP A 253 11.80 -8.57 -14.62
N ALA A 254 10.54 -8.12 -14.50
CA ALA A 254 9.49 -8.45 -15.46
C ALA A 254 9.71 -7.83 -16.85
N ALA A 255 10.61 -6.86 -16.98
CA ALA A 255 10.99 -6.30 -18.27
C ALA A 255 11.94 -7.22 -19.09
N SER A 256 12.57 -8.20 -18.42
CA SER A 256 13.52 -9.15 -19.04
C SER A 256 12.90 -10.53 -19.27
N ILE A 257 11.59 -10.59 -19.55
CA ILE A 257 10.92 -11.85 -19.87
C ILE A 257 11.57 -12.52 -21.08
N PRO A 258 11.86 -13.83 -20.97
CA PRO A 258 12.49 -14.58 -22.06
C PRO A 258 11.50 -15.01 -23.15
N ASP A 259 10.22 -14.90 -22.87
CA ASP A 259 9.15 -15.29 -23.77
C ASP A 259 9.13 -14.38 -24.99
N TYR A 260 8.98 -14.94 -26.18
CA TYR A 260 9.07 -14.20 -27.42
C TYR A 260 8.01 -14.58 -28.44
N GLY A 261 7.73 -13.67 -29.38
CA GLY A 261 6.89 -13.87 -30.53
C GLY A 261 7.55 -13.30 -31.80
N ILE A 262 7.56 -14.05 -32.88
CA ILE A 262 8.14 -13.64 -34.17
C ILE A 262 6.98 -13.34 -35.12
N VAL A 263 6.97 -12.13 -35.67
CA VAL A 263 5.98 -11.70 -36.67
C VAL A 263 6.16 -12.53 -37.94
N CYS A 264 5.10 -13.11 -38.44
CA CYS A 264 5.12 -13.94 -39.62
C CYS A 264 3.71 -14.08 -40.23
N TRP A 265 3.66 -14.56 -41.47
CA TRP A 265 2.44 -15.02 -42.10
C TRP A 265 2.11 -16.43 -41.65
N GLY A 266 0.87 -16.69 -41.32
CA GLY A 266 0.38 -18.03 -40.93
C GLY A 266 -1.06 -18.24 -41.35
N GLU A 267 -1.58 -19.42 -41.07
CA GLU A 267 -2.97 -19.79 -41.36
C GLU A 267 -3.84 -19.70 -40.09
N HIS A 268 -4.96 -19.03 -40.19
CA HIS A 268 -5.96 -18.97 -39.14
C HIS A 268 -7.36 -19.04 -39.76
N GLU A 269 -8.18 -19.98 -39.31
CA GLU A 269 -9.53 -20.22 -39.84
C GLU A 269 -9.56 -20.37 -41.40
N GLY A 270 -8.56 -21.07 -41.94
CA GLY A 270 -8.44 -21.31 -43.39
C GLY A 270 -8.02 -20.09 -44.20
N LYS A 271 -7.58 -19.03 -43.57
CA LYS A 271 -7.08 -17.80 -44.22
C LYS A 271 -5.63 -17.57 -43.87
N ARG A 272 -4.84 -17.15 -44.87
CA ARG A 272 -3.48 -16.63 -44.62
C ARG A 272 -3.57 -15.23 -44.01
N VAL A 273 -3.12 -15.08 -42.78
CA VAL A 273 -3.17 -13.80 -42.03
C VAL A 273 -1.79 -13.50 -41.48
N LEU A 274 -1.52 -12.21 -41.26
CA LEU A 274 -0.35 -11.74 -40.51
C LEU A 274 -0.60 -12.05 -39.01
N GLY A 275 0.43 -12.53 -38.33
CA GLY A 275 0.35 -12.88 -36.92
C GLY A 275 1.72 -13.03 -36.28
N LEU A 276 1.79 -13.75 -35.18
CA LEU A 276 3.04 -14.04 -34.47
C LEU A 276 3.10 -15.53 -34.11
N ARG A 277 4.31 -16.11 -34.19
CA ARG A 277 4.62 -17.41 -33.58
C ARG A 277 5.23 -17.19 -32.22
N VAL A 278 4.51 -17.61 -31.18
CA VAL A 278 4.82 -17.26 -29.79
C VAL A 278 5.29 -18.50 -29.03
N THR A 279 6.40 -18.34 -28.31
CA THR A 279 6.92 -19.34 -27.36
C THR A 279 7.01 -18.72 -25.97
N TRP A 280 6.43 -19.39 -24.97
CA TRP A 280 6.41 -18.92 -23.57
C TRP A 280 6.44 -20.04 -22.56
N ASP A 281 6.92 -19.72 -21.32
CA ASP A 281 6.85 -20.58 -20.14
C ASP A 281 6.54 -19.70 -18.94
N LYS A 282 5.32 -19.80 -18.40
CA LYS A 282 4.84 -18.97 -17.30
C LYS A 282 4.51 -19.78 -16.05
N ARG A 283 4.70 -19.16 -14.87
CA ARG A 283 4.40 -19.80 -13.60
C ARG A 283 3.73 -18.81 -12.64
N TYR A 284 3.09 -19.35 -11.59
CA TYR A 284 2.38 -18.58 -10.55
C TYR A 284 1.17 -17.81 -11.10
N ILE A 285 0.56 -18.31 -12.17
CA ILE A 285 -0.54 -17.61 -12.84
C ILE A 285 -1.84 -17.90 -12.11
N THR A 286 -2.36 -16.89 -11.42
CA THR A 286 -3.64 -16.98 -10.72
C THR A 286 -4.77 -17.08 -11.74
N LEU A 287 -5.73 -17.95 -11.46
CA LEU A 287 -6.79 -18.43 -12.35
C LEU A 287 -6.30 -19.22 -13.58
N GLY A 288 -4.99 -19.33 -13.83
CA GLY A 288 -4.44 -20.06 -14.97
C GLY A 288 -5.07 -21.45 -15.19
N PRO A 289 -5.21 -22.32 -14.14
CA PRO A 289 -5.79 -23.64 -14.31
C PRO A 289 -7.25 -23.68 -14.76
N VAL A 290 -8.01 -22.62 -14.57
CA VAL A 290 -9.45 -22.52 -14.94
C VAL A 290 -9.73 -21.44 -15.98
N ALA A 291 -8.69 -20.76 -16.44
CA ALA A 291 -8.82 -19.69 -17.42
C ALA A 291 -9.31 -20.21 -18.76
N THR A 292 -10.21 -19.47 -19.37
CA THR A 292 -10.65 -19.67 -20.75
C THR A 292 -9.98 -18.69 -21.70
N LEU A 293 -9.49 -17.56 -21.14
CA LEU A 293 -8.79 -16.50 -21.87
C LEU A 293 -7.47 -16.17 -21.18
N LEU A 294 -6.38 -16.39 -21.90
CA LEU A 294 -5.02 -16.09 -21.46
C LEU A 294 -4.61 -14.71 -21.94
N GLY A 295 -4.43 -13.75 -21.06
CA GLY A 295 -3.65 -12.56 -21.32
C GLY A 295 -2.17 -12.92 -21.21
N LEU A 296 -1.39 -12.75 -22.26
CA LEU A 296 0.02 -13.12 -22.31
C LEU A 296 0.91 -11.92 -22.63
N ALA A 297 1.96 -11.74 -21.82
CA ALA A 297 3.04 -10.80 -22.12
C ALA A 297 4.27 -11.54 -22.64
N PHE A 298 4.80 -11.06 -23.76
CA PHE A 298 5.99 -11.60 -24.43
C PHE A 298 6.72 -10.48 -25.20
N ARG A 299 7.96 -10.71 -25.61
CA ARG A 299 8.72 -9.76 -26.43
C ARG A 299 8.52 -10.07 -27.91
N ALA A 300 8.04 -9.10 -28.69
CA ALA A 300 7.81 -9.26 -30.12
C ALA A 300 9.05 -8.88 -30.93
N TYR A 301 9.33 -9.68 -31.99
CA TYR A 301 10.41 -9.45 -32.96
C TYR A 301 9.85 -9.51 -34.36
N ASP A 302 10.39 -8.67 -35.25
CA ASP A 302 10.05 -8.62 -36.67
C ASP A 302 11.32 -8.68 -37.56
N PRO A 303 12.00 -9.84 -37.67
CA PRO A 303 13.22 -9.96 -38.47
C PRO A 303 12.99 -9.81 -39.96
N GLU A 304 11.75 -10.00 -40.44
CA GLU A 304 11.38 -9.85 -41.85
C GLU A 304 10.82 -8.46 -42.18
N HIS A 305 10.78 -7.53 -41.21
CA HIS A 305 10.25 -6.17 -41.37
C HIS A 305 8.83 -6.11 -41.95
N LEU A 306 7.95 -7.03 -41.52
CA LEU A 306 6.57 -7.12 -42.01
C LEU A 306 5.65 -6.05 -41.44
N VAL A 307 6.02 -5.44 -40.29
CA VAL A 307 5.21 -4.43 -39.58
C VAL A 307 5.94 -3.11 -39.36
N GLY A 308 7.23 -3.01 -39.71
CA GLY A 308 8.00 -1.77 -39.58
C GLY A 308 9.50 -1.97 -39.66
N ASP A 309 10.28 -0.89 -39.40
CA ASP A 309 11.75 -0.89 -39.61
C ASP A 309 12.53 -1.47 -38.38
N ARG A 310 11.85 -1.83 -37.31
CA ARG A 310 12.49 -2.31 -36.07
C ARG A 310 12.37 -3.81 -35.94
N GLU A 311 13.51 -4.51 -35.82
CA GLU A 311 13.54 -5.94 -35.53
C GLU A 311 13.04 -6.25 -34.10
N ASP A 312 13.57 -5.56 -33.07
CA ASP A 312 13.10 -5.68 -31.70
C ASP A 312 11.97 -4.68 -31.46
N ILE A 313 10.75 -5.14 -31.53
CA ILE A 313 9.55 -4.30 -31.35
C ILE A 313 9.35 -3.98 -29.86
N GLY A 314 9.57 -4.94 -28.95
CA GLY A 314 9.41 -4.78 -27.52
C GLY A 314 8.30 -5.63 -26.92
N ILE A 315 8.03 -5.41 -25.61
CA ILE A 315 7.02 -6.17 -24.88
C ILE A 315 5.63 -5.89 -25.44
N THR A 316 4.92 -6.96 -25.74
CA THR A 316 3.59 -6.96 -26.36
C THR A 316 2.64 -7.78 -25.49
N CYS A 317 1.37 -7.42 -25.44
CA CYS A 317 0.32 -8.14 -24.75
C CYS A 317 -0.71 -8.69 -25.76
N ALA A 318 -1.06 -9.95 -25.63
CA ALA A 318 -2.06 -10.58 -26.49
C ALA A 318 -3.10 -11.36 -25.67
N LEU A 319 -4.28 -11.59 -26.25
CA LEU A 319 -5.35 -12.40 -25.71
C LEU A 319 -5.42 -13.72 -26.50
N ILE A 320 -5.25 -14.84 -25.79
CA ILE A 320 -5.18 -16.16 -26.42
C ILE A 320 -6.26 -17.04 -25.75
N PRO A 321 -7.24 -17.58 -26.48
CA PRO A 321 -8.13 -18.61 -25.96
C PRO A 321 -7.33 -19.81 -25.47
N THR A 322 -7.60 -20.30 -24.26
CA THR A 322 -6.83 -21.44 -23.72
C THR A 322 -7.05 -22.74 -24.46
N THR A 323 -8.11 -22.83 -25.25
CA THR A 323 -8.40 -23.93 -26.16
C THR A 323 -7.65 -23.89 -27.50
N HIS A 324 -6.89 -22.79 -27.74
CA HIS A 324 -6.13 -22.63 -28.99
C HIS A 324 -5.04 -23.71 -29.12
N PRO A 325 -4.86 -24.33 -30.31
CA PRO A 325 -3.88 -25.38 -30.51
C PRO A 325 -2.46 -24.93 -30.07
N GLY A 326 -1.82 -25.78 -29.25
CA GLY A 326 -0.47 -25.53 -28.74
C GLY A 326 -0.43 -24.79 -27.40
N VAL A 327 -1.55 -24.26 -26.90
CA VAL A 327 -1.63 -23.69 -25.54
C VAL A 327 -1.72 -24.82 -24.52
N MET A 328 -0.83 -24.84 -23.57
CA MET A 328 -0.75 -25.86 -22.53
C MET A 328 -1.01 -25.26 -21.16
N ILE A 329 -2.05 -25.75 -20.48
CA ILE A 329 -2.38 -25.38 -19.10
C ILE A 329 -1.84 -26.46 -18.17
N GLY A 330 -0.99 -26.08 -17.22
CA GLY A 330 -0.36 -26.98 -16.29
C GLY A 330 -1.19 -27.28 -15.03
N ARG A 331 -0.61 -28.07 -14.15
CA ARG A 331 -1.21 -28.41 -12.85
C ARG A 331 -1.14 -27.21 -11.89
N ARG A 332 -1.89 -27.31 -10.78
CA ARG A 332 -1.96 -26.25 -9.78
C ARG A 332 -0.70 -26.14 -8.93
N HIS A 333 -0.34 -24.90 -8.59
CA HIS A 333 0.49 -24.61 -7.43
C HIS A 333 -0.37 -24.56 -6.16
N MET A 334 0.27 -24.71 -5.00
CA MET A 334 -0.37 -24.62 -3.68
C MET A 334 0.32 -23.54 -2.84
N PRO A 335 -0.06 -22.26 -2.97
CA PRO A 335 0.57 -21.16 -2.27
C PRO A 335 0.24 -21.17 -0.78
N LEU A 336 1.12 -21.68 0.07
CA LEU A 336 1.00 -21.70 1.53
C LEU A 336 -0.40 -22.13 2.02
N ASN A 337 -0.85 -23.29 1.57
CA ASN A 337 -2.16 -23.84 1.91
C ASN A 337 -3.37 -22.98 1.47
N ALA A 338 -3.19 -22.04 0.55
CA ALA A 338 -4.29 -21.36 -0.12
C ALA A 338 -4.71 -22.13 -1.37
N VAL A 339 -6.01 -22.28 -1.56
CA VAL A 339 -6.57 -23.14 -2.61
C VAL A 339 -7.23 -22.37 -3.75
N PHE A 340 -6.94 -21.08 -3.88
CA PHE A 340 -7.32 -20.39 -5.10
C PHE A 340 -6.58 -20.98 -6.32
N GLN A 341 -7.21 -20.95 -7.47
CA GLN A 341 -6.66 -21.51 -8.68
C GLN A 341 -5.38 -20.76 -9.09
N ASN A 342 -4.26 -21.47 -9.16
CA ASN A 342 -2.96 -20.91 -9.52
C ASN A 342 -2.11 -22.02 -10.16
N GLY A 343 -1.43 -21.71 -11.26
CA GLY A 343 -0.64 -22.73 -11.93
C GLY A 343 0.22 -22.20 -13.07
N PRO A 344 1.06 -23.04 -13.69
CA PRO A 344 1.87 -22.69 -14.85
C PRO A 344 1.07 -22.84 -16.14
N ASN A 345 1.52 -22.16 -17.19
CA ASN A 345 1.10 -22.42 -18.58
C ASN A 345 2.27 -22.16 -19.53
N TRP A 346 2.25 -22.82 -20.68
CA TRP A 346 3.31 -22.70 -21.69
C TRP A 346 2.77 -22.94 -23.10
N GLY A 347 3.53 -22.53 -24.09
CA GLY A 347 3.31 -22.80 -25.50
C GLY A 347 4.64 -22.77 -26.27
N ASN A 348 4.74 -23.56 -27.29
CA ASN A 348 5.93 -23.61 -28.15
C ASN A 348 5.51 -23.40 -29.59
N ASP A 349 6.04 -22.36 -30.23
CA ASP A 349 5.79 -22.01 -31.62
C ASP A 349 4.28 -21.90 -31.98
N VAL A 350 3.49 -21.32 -31.07
CA VAL A 350 2.04 -21.18 -31.23
C VAL A 350 1.75 -19.98 -32.13
N PHE A 351 1.08 -20.22 -33.26
CA PHE A 351 0.65 -19.12 -34.15
C PHE A 351 -0.58 -18.43 -33.59
N ILE A 352 -0.51 -17.11 -33.45
CA ILE A 352 -1.64 -16.24 -33.09
C ILE A 352 -1.84 -15.15 -34.14
N PRO A 353 -3.08 -14.84 -34.56
CA PRO A 353 -3.33 -13.74 -35.49
C PRO A 353 -3.03 -12.39 -34.85
N MET A 354 -2.69 -11.40 -35.67
CA MET A 354 -2.34 -10.04 -35.22
C MET A 354 -3.48 -9.36 -34.47
N ASP A 355 -4.72 -9.66 -34.80
CA ASP A 355 -5.91 -9.12 -34.16
C ASP A 355 -6.09 -9.60 -32.69
N TRP A 356 -5.31 -10.59 -32.24
CA TRP A 356 -5.29 -11.01 -30.84
C TRP A 356 -4.32 -10.18 -29.99
N VAL A 357 -3.48 -9.38 -30.58
CA VAL A 357 -2.70 -8.36 -29.86
C VAL A 357 -3.69 -7.34 -29.28
N ILE A 358 -3.57 -7.02 -27.99
CA ILE A 358 -4.43 -6.00 -27.37
C ILE A 358 -4.19 -4.66 -28.06
N GLY A 359 -5.25 -4.09 -28.66
CA GLY A 359 -5.18 -2.88 -29.46
C GLY A 359 -4.69 -3.10 -30.90
N GLY A 360 -4.49 -4.36 -31.33
CA GLY A 360 -4.08 -4.71 -32.68
C GLY A 360 -2.64 -4.34 -33.02
N GLN A 361 -2.31 -4.39 -34.31
CA GLN A 361 -0.96 -4.09 -34.82
C GLN A 361 -0.37 -2.75 -34.35
N PRO A 362 -1.12 -1.63 -34.24
CA PRO A 362 -0.56 -0.36 -33.76
C PRO A 362 -0.01 -0.40 -32.32
N MET A 363 -0.45 -1.38 -31.52
CA MET A 363 -0.07 -1.53 -30.12
C MET A 363 1.02 -2.57 -29.88
N LEU A 364 1.62 -3.13 -30.93
CA LEU A 364 2.83 -3.95 -30.82
C LEU A 364 3.96 -3.18 -30.13
N GLY A 365 4.62 -3.80 -29.16
CA GLY A 365 5.72 -3.21 -28.41
C GLY A 365 5.29 -2.22 -27.30
N HIS A 366 4.01 -1.92 -27.16
CA HIS A 366 3.48 -1.03 -26.15
C HIS A 366 2.96 -1.75 -24.88
N GLY A 367 3.12 -3.05 -24.82
CA GLY A 367 2.62 -3.89 -23.70
C GLY A 367 3.20 -3.50 -22.35
N TRP A 368 4.46 -3.07 -22.28
CA TRP A 368 5.05 -2.63 -21.01
C TRP A 368 4.35 -1.39 -20.43
N ARG A 369 4.08 -0.40 -21.27
CA ARG A 369 3.33 0.80 -20.86
C ARG A 369 1.93 0.44 -20.39
N MET A 370 1.20 -0.42 -21.13
CA MET A 370 -0.12 -0.92 -20.73
C MET A 370 -0.10 -1.53 -19.35
N LEU A 371 0.88 -2.43 -19.10
CA LEU A 371 1.04 -3.09 -17.80
C LEU A 371 1.33 -2.09 -16.68
N MET A 372 2.22 -1.13 -16.90
CA MET A 372 2.58 -0.16 -15.88
C MET A 372 1.40 0.76 -15.51
N GLU A 373 0.58 1.17 -16.45
CA GLU A 373 -0.58 2.01 -16.20
C GLU A 373 -1.71 1.23 -15.50
N CYS A 374 -2.05 0.05 -15.97
CA CYS A 374 -3.17 -0.74 -15.41
C CYS A 374 -2.80 -1.43 -14.10
N LEU A 375 -1.59 -2.01 -13.97
CA LEU A 375 -1.15 -2.64 -12.72
C LEU A 375 -1.03 -1.66 -11.56
N ALA A 376 -0.78 -0.38 -11.83
CA ALA A 376 -0.69 0.63 -10.77
C ALA A 376 -2.03 0.82 -10.05
N ALA A 377 -3.16 0.77 -10.76
CA ALA A 377 -4.50 0.87 -10.18
C ALA A 377 -4.80 -0.35 -9.30
N GLY A 378 -4.69 -1.56 -9.84
CA GLY A 378 -4.93 -2.81 -9.12
C GLY A 378 -4.06 -2.94 -7.86
N ARG A 379 -2.77 -2.60 -7.96
CA ARG A 379 -1.84 -2.58 -6.82
C ARG A 379 -2.29 -1.62 -5.70
N GLY A 380 -2.92 -0.50 -6.03
CA GLY A 380 -3.41 0.49 -5.06
C GLY A 380 -4.71 0.09 -4.37
N ILE A 381 -5.48 -0.86 -4.91
CA ILE A 381 -6.82 -1.22 -4.44
C ILE A 381 -6.83 -2.62 -3.81
N SER A 382 -6.58 -3.66 -4.60
CA SER A 382 -6.96 -5.03 -4.26
C SER A 382 -6.14 -5.62 -3.11
N LEU A 383 -4.81 -5.66 -3.23
CA LEU A 383 -3.94 -6.19 -2.17
C LEU A 383 -3.99 -5.37 -0.87
N PRO A 384 -3.99 -4.01 -0.92
CA PRO A 384 -4.20 -3.20 0.26
C PRO A 384 -5.52 -3.49 0.96
N SER A 385 -6.59 -3.70 0.20
CA SER A 385 -7.92 -4.02 0.74
C SER A 385 -7.95 -5.40 1.38
N SER A 386 -7.35 -6.40 0.71
CA SER A 386 -7.26 -7.76 1.25
C SER A 386 -6.43 -7.81 2.53
N ALA A 387 -5.28 -7.14 2.57
CA ALA A 387 -4.46 -7.04 3.78
C ALA A 387 -5.20 -6.33 4.94
N THR A 388 -5.95 -5.26 4.61
CA THR A 388 -6.76 -4.55 5.61
C THR A 388 -7.92 -5.41 6.10
N GLY A 389 -8.58 -6.18 5.22
CA GLY A 389 -9.61 -7.15 5.60
C GLY A 389 -9.11 -8.21 6.57
N MET A 390 -7.98 -8.85 6.28
CA MET A 390 -7.35 -9.81 7.19
C MET A 390 -6.96 -9.17 8.53
N ALA A 391 -6.48 -7.93 8.53
CA ALA A 391 -6.18 -7.19 9.74
C ALA A 391 -7.44 -6.83 10.54
N LYS A 392 -8.57 -6.49 9.89
CA LYS A 392 -9.87 -6.28 10.55
C LYS A 392 -10.35 -7.55 11.24
N LEU A 393 -10.28 -8.70 10.54
CA LEU A 393 -10.58 -10.00 11.14
C LEU A 393 -9.73 -10.25 12.37
N ALA A 394 -8.41 -10.10 12.27
CA ALA A 394 -7.49 -10.33 13.37
C ALA A 394 -7.81 -9.41 14.56
N VAL A 395 -7.94 -8.10 14.34
CA VAL A 395 -8.24 -7.13 15.42
C VAL A 395 -9.58 -7.44 16.09
N ARG A 396 -10.63 -7.72 15.31
CA ARG A 396 -11.96 -8.02 15.85
C ARG A 396 -11.98 -9.30 16.66
N ALA A 397 -11.48 -10.38 16.06
CA ALA A 397 -11.49 -11.70 16.69
C ALA A 397 -10.56 -11.78 17.91
N VAL A 398 -9.32 -11.30 17.78
CA VAL A 398 -8.31 -11.34 18.85
C VAL A 398 -8.70 -10.43 20.01
N GLY A 399 -9.24 -9.24 19.74
CA GLY A 399 -9.76 -8.35 20.78
C GLY A 399 -10.86 -9.01 21.61
N GLY A 400 -11.86 -9.63 20.94
CA GLY A 400 -12.91 -10.38 21.58
C GLY A 400 -12.36 -11.59 22.36
N TYR A 401 -11.48 -12.39 21.73
CA TYR A 401 -10.82 -13.52 22.37
C TYR A 401 -10.04 -13.10 23.63
N ALA A 402 -9.26 -12.04 23.56
CA ALA A 402 -8.45 -11.54 24.68
C ALA A 402 -9.31 -11.05 25.85
N ARG A 403 -10.55 -10.66 25.60
CA ARG A 403 -11.53 -10.29 26.65
C ARG A 403 -12.18 -11.50 27.27
N VAL A 404 -12.49 -12.51 26.47
CA VAL A 404 -13.19 -13.74 26.90
C VAL A 404 -12.23 -14.71 27.58
N ARG A 405 -11.04 -14.93 27.03
CA ARG A 405 -10.03 -15.83 27.59
C ARG A 405 -9.47 -15.29 28.90
N GLN A 406 -9.48 -16.11 29.94
CA GLN A 406 -8.90 -15.74 31.23
C GLN A 406 -7.69 -16.60 31.57
N GLN A 407 -6.69 -15.98 32.17
CA GLN A 407 -5.59 -16.64 32.90
C GLN A 407 -5.38 -15.89 34.23
N PHE A 408 -4.94 -16.59 35.25
CA PHE A 408 -4.81 -15.99 36.60
C PHE A 408 -6.09 -15.27 37.04
N LYS A 409 -7.27 -15.77 36.66
CA LYS A 409 -8.59 -15.19 36.92
C LYS A 409 -8.83 -13.80 36.34
N THR A 410 -8.06 -13.42 35.31
CA THR A 410 -8.10 -12.12 34.67
C THR A 410 -8.17 -12.32 33.13
N PRO A 411 -9.00 -11.55 32.42
CA PRO A 411 -8.95 -11.53 30.94
C PRO A 411 -7.54 -11.26 30.44
N ILE A 412 -7.06 -12.07 29.49
CA ILE A 412 -5.66 -11.93 29.02
C ILE A 412 -5.36 -10.59 28.40
N GLY A 413 -6.36 -9.92 27.82
CA GLY A 413 -6.22 -8.59 27.23
C GLY A 413 -5.96 -7.47 28.26
N LYS A 414 -5.93 -7.77 29.57
CA LYS A 414 -5.59 -6.84 30.64
C LYS A 414 -4.14 -6.99 31.14
N PHE A 415 -3.35 -7.87 30.56
CA PHE A 415 -1.93 -7.98 30.87
C PHE A 415 -1.14 -7.04 29.94
N GLU A 416 -0.25 -6.24 30.49
CA GLU A 416 0.52 -5.22 29.76
C GLU A 416 1.26 -5.79 28.54
N GLY A 417 1.82 -7.01 28.64
CA GLY A 417 2.47 -7.69 27.50
C GLY A 417 1.50 -8.03 26.35
N ILE A 418 0.22 -8.30 26.67
CA ILE A 418 -0.83 -8.50 25.66
C ILE A 418 -1.34 -7.14 25.13
N GLU A 419 -1.47 -6.14 26.01
CA GLU A 419 -1.87 -4.78 25.62
C GLU A 419 -0.89 -4.17 24.63
N GLU A 420 0.41 -4.43 24.77
CA GLU A 420 1.42 -3.97 23.82
C GLU A 420 1.15 -4.49 22.40
N ALA A 421 0.86 -5.79 22.24
CA ALA A 421 0.53 -6.38 20.94
C ALA A 421 -0.82 -5.86 20.41
N LEU A 422 -1.87 -5.78 21.25
CA LEU A 422 -3.16 -5.19 20.90
C LEU A 422 -3.02 -3.74 20.44
N THR A 423 -2.18 -2.96 21.11
CA THR A 423 -1.88 -1.57 20.74
C THR A 423 -1.31 -1.47 19.33
N ARG A 424 -0.30 -2.31 19.00
CA ARG A 424 0.25 -2.37 17.64
C ARG A 424 -0.81 -2.77 16.61
N MET A 425 -1.67 -3.74 16.94
CA MET A 425 -2.75 -4.19 16.07
C MET A 425 -3.73 -3.05 15.78
N GLY A 426 -4.22 -2.36 16.82
CA GLY A 426 -5.21 -1.28 16.69
C GLY A 426 -4.68 -0.07 15.91
N GLY A 427 -3.50 0.43 16.30
CA GLY A 427 -2.88 1.58 15.65
C GLY A 427 -2.52 1.30 14.18
N ASN A 428 -1.98 0.11 13.89
CA ASN A 428 -1.69 -0.29 12.51
C ASN A 428 -2.98 -0.40 11.68
N LEU A 429 -4.03 -1.02 12.20
CA LEU A 429 -5.29 -1.16 11.45
C LEU A 429 -5.93 0.20 11.13
N TYR A 430 -5.93 1.14 12.09
CA TYR A 430 -6.47 2.48 11.86
C TYR A 430 -5.74 3.19 10.72
N MET A 431 -4.41 3.13 10.71
CA MET A 431 -3.57 3.70 9.66
C MET A 431 -3.73 2.98 8.31
N MET A 432 -3.83 1.65 8.31
CA MET A 432 -4.04 0.85 7.10
C MET A 432 -5.34 1.23 6.40
N ASP A 433 -6.43 1.26 7.16
CA ASP A 433 -7.74 1.57 6.61
C ASP A 433 -7.83 3.02 6.12
N ALA A 434 -7.25 3.98 6.85
CA ALA A 434 -7.10 5.37 6.40
C ALA A 434 -6.35 5.48 5.07
N THR A 435 -5.25 4.75 4.93
CA THR A 435 -4.40 4.77 3.73
C THR A 435 -5.10 4.13 2.53
N ARG A 436 -5.77 3.00 2.73
CA ARG A 436 -6.58 2.33 1.72
C ARG A 436 -7.67 3.25 1.17
N LEU A 437 -8.43 3.88 2.07
CA LEU A 437 -9.52 4.80 1.71
C LEU A 437 -9.02 6.02 0.92
N LEU A 438 -7.92 6.63 1.34
CA LEU A 438 -7.34 7.78 0.64
C LEU A 438 -6.82 7.40 -0.75
N THR A 439 -6.19 6.22 -0.87
CA THR A 439 -5.67 5.74 -2.16
C THR A 439 -6.80 5.42 -3.15
N ALA A 440 -7.86 4.75 -2.69
CA ALA A 440 -9.05 4.50 -3.51
C ALA A 440 -9.71 5.81 -3.97
N ALA A 441 -9.84 6.80 -3.07
CA ALA A 441 -10.38 8.12 -3.42
C ALA A 441 -9.52 8.84 -4.47
N ALA A 442 -8.19 8.70 -4.45
CA ALA A 442 -7.32 9.27 -5.48
C ALA A 442 -7.59 8.64 -6.86
N ILE A 443 -7.78 7.33 -6.93
CA ILE A 443 -8.07 6.62 -8.17
C ILE A 443 -9.44 7.06 -8.71
N ASP A 444 -10.44 7.19 -7.86
CA ASP A 444 -11.78 7.71 -8.24
C ASP A 444 -11.74 9.18 -8.71
N LEU A 445 -10.69 9.92 -8.38
CA LEU A 445 -10.43 11.26 -8.91
C LEU A 445 -9.61 11.21 -10.21
N ALA A 446 -9.59 10.08 -10.90
CA ALA A 446 -8.84 9.83 -12.12
C ALA A 446 -7.32 10.02 -11.96
N GLN A 447 -6.78 9.94 -10.73
CA GLN A 447 -5.34 9.87 -10.54
C GLN A 447 -4.84 8.47 -10.85
N LYS A 448 -3.65 8.39 -11.43
CA LYS A 448 -2.93 7.14 -11.67
C LYS A 448 -1.66 7.12 -10.79
N PRO A 449 -1.80 7.01 -9.44
CA PRO A 449 -0.73 7.32 -8.50
C PRO A 449 0.24 6.15 -8.34
N ALA A 450 1.15 5.94 -9.30
CA ALA A 450 2.04 4.79 -9.37
C ALA A 450 2.95 4.63 -8.12
N VAL A 451 3.48 5.73 -7.58
CA VAL A 451 4.32 5.72 -6.37
C VAL A 451 3.48 5.44 -5.13
N ILE A 452 2.35 6.13 -4.98
CA ILE A 452 1.42 5.93 -3.86
C ILE A 452 0.84 4.52 -3.86
N SER A 453 0.49 3.96 -5.03
CA SER A 453 0.04 2.56 -5.12
C SER A 453 1.10 1.59 -4.62
N GLY A 454 2.37 1.84 -4.95
CA GLY A 454 3.51 1.09 -4.42
C GLY A 454 3.65 1.23 -2.90
N ILE A 455 3.55 2.44 -2.36
CA ILE A 455 3.57 2.74 -0.92
C ILE A 455 2.44 2.00 -0.21
N THR A 456 1.24 2.11 -0.73
CA THR A 456 0.02 1.53 -0.13
C THR A 456 0.14 0.00 -0.11
N LYS A 457 0.48 -0.64 -1.23
CA LYS A 457 0.68 -2.09 -1.30
C LYS A 457 1.75 -2.55 -0.31
N LEU A 458 2.93 -1.93 -0.33
CA LEU A 458 4.05 -2.28 0.54
C LEU A 458 3.67 -2.21 2.02
N HIS A 459 3.18 -1.06 2.45
CA HIS A 459 2.96 -0.84 3.88
C HIS A 459 1.73 -1.55 4.42
N LEU A 460 0.66 -1.69 3.63
CA LEU A 460 -0.54 -2.35 4.12
C LEU A 460 -0.34 -3.87 4.20
N THR A 461 0.35 -4.47 3.22
CA THR A 461 0.64 -5.91 3.29
C THR A 461 1.63 -6.26 4.41
N GLU A 462 2.66 -5.45 4.67
CA GLU A 462 3.59 -5.67 5.78
C GLU A 462 2.94 -5.44 7.15
N ARG A 463 2.14 -4.36 7.28
CA ARG A 463 1.41 -4.08 8.52
C ARG A 463 0.32 -5.12 8.78
N GLY A 464 -0.40 -5.56 7.75
CA GLY A 464 -1.39 -6.63 7.85
C GLY A 464 -0.75 -7.94 8.32
N ARG A 465 0.41 -8.31 7.77
CA ARG A 465 1.19 -9.46 8.24
C ARG A 465 1.57 -9.31 9.71
N GLN A 466 2.06 -8.15 10.13
CA GLN A 466 2.42 -7.91 11.53
C GLN A 466 1.21 -7.98 12.47
N VAL A 467 0.07 -7.43 12.07
CA VAL A 467 -1.19 -7.51 12.85
C VAL A 467 -1.62 -8.96 13.04
N VAL A 468 -1.50 -9.79 12.02
CA VAL A 468 -1.84 -11.21 12.12
C VAL A 468 -0.82 -11.96 12.99
N ILE A 469 0.48 -11.66 12.91
CA ILE A 469 1.53 -12.23 13.77
C ILE A 469 1.26 -11.88 15.24
N ASP A 470 1.04 -10.60 15.55
CA ASP A 470 0.68 -10.16 16.91
C ASP A 470 -0.59 -10.88 17.42
N GLY A 471 -1.57 -11.11 16.54
CA GLY A 471 -2.76 -11.88 16.85
C GLY A 471 -2.47 -13.34 17.15
N MET A 472 -1.61 -14.01 16.39
CA MET A 472 -1.18 -15.40 16.64
C MET A 472 -0.51 -15.53 18.01
N ASP A 473 0.35 -14.57 18.36
CA ASP A 473 1.05 -14.56 19.66
C ASP A 473 0.05 -14.44 20.82
N ILE A 474 -0.97 -13.58 20.71
CA ILE A 474 -2.01 -13.41 21.73
C ILE A 474 -2.87 -14.66 21.87
N VAL A 475 -3.27 -15.28 20.76
CA VAL A 475 -4.16 -16.44 20.75
C VAL A 475 -3.42 -17.70 21.19
N GLY A 476 -2.12 -17.77 20.93
CA GLY A 476 -1.26 -18.88 21.36
C GLY A 476 -1.61 -20.21 20.71
N GLY A 477 -1.61 -21.29 21.48
CA GLY A 477 -1.82 -22.66 20.96
C GLY A 477 -3.09 -22.85 20.13
N LYS A 478 -4.18 -22.15 20.44
CA LYS A 478 -5.41 -22.20 19.64
C LYS A 478 -5.20 -21.61 18.24
N GLY A 479 -4.38 -20.58 18.09
CA GLY A 479 -4.03 -20.02 16.79
C GLY A 479 -3.14 -20.95 15.96
N ILE A 480 -2.32 -21.77 16.63
CA ILE A 480 -1.38 -22.70 16.00
C ILE A 480 -2.09 -23.98 15.53
N CYS A 481 -3.01 -24.53 16.35
CA CYS A 481 -3.71 -25.74 16.00
C CYS A 481 -4.80 -25.42 14.96
N MET A 482 -4.63 -25.96 13.76
CA MET A 482 -5.61 -25.79 12.67
C MET A 482 -6.86 -26.61 12.91
N GLY A 483 -7.95 -26.19 12.32
CA GLY A 483 -9.25 -26.84 12.40
C GLY A 483 -10.40 -25.88 12.10
N PRO A 484 -11.65 -26.36 12.04
CA PRO A 484 -12.83 -25.54 11.77
C PRO A 484 -13.01 -24.36 12.74
N SER A 485 -12.57 -24.51 13.98
CA SER A 485 -12.69 -23.47 15.01
C SER A 485 -11.51 -22.49 15.05
N ASN A 486 -10.48 -22.70 14.23
CA ASN A 486 -9.37 -21.75 14.10
C ASN A 486 -9.79 -20.57 13.21
N PHE A 487 -9.63 -19.36 13.72
CA PHE A 487 -10.06 -18.12 13.04
C PHE A 487 -8.92 -17.27 12.47
N LEU A 488 -7.66 -17.68 12.67
CA LEU A 488 -6.51 -16.84 12.33
C LEU A 488 -5.43 -17.56 11.52
N GLY A 489 -5.31 -18.87 11.65
CA GLY A 489 -4.22 -19.65 11.03
C GLY A 489 -4.21 -19.55 9.50
N ALA A 490 -5.39 -19.55 8.85
CA ALA A 490 -5.49 -19.36 7.40
C ALA A 490 -4.96 -17.98 6.97
N ALA A 491 -5.34 -16.91 7.68
CA ALA A 491 -4.85 -15.56 7.40
C ALA A 491 -3.33 -15.48 7.62
N TYR A 492 -2.80 -16.09 8.68
CA TYR A 492 -1.36 -16.15 8.95
C TYR A 492 -0.58 -16.81 7.80
N MET A 493 -1.04 -17.94 7.30
CA MET A 493 -0.40 -18.65 6.20
C MET A 493 -0.49 -17.87 4.88
N GLN A 494 -1.57 -17.12 4.64
CA GLN A 494 -1.81 -16.46 3.35
C GLN A 494 -1.17 -15.07 3.24
N THR A 495 -0.90 -14.37 4.36
CA THR A 495 -0.30 -13.03 4.30
C THR A 495 1.02 -12.95 3.54
N PRO A 496 1.96 -13.94 3.57
CA PRO A 496 3.16 -13.91 2.75
C PRO A 496 2.93 -13.90 1.24
N VAL A 497 1.80 -14.40 0.75
CA VAL A 497 1.45 -14.33 -0.67
C VAL A 497 1.37 -12.87 -1.11
N MET A 498 0.70 -12.03 -0.33
CA MET A 498 0.48 -10.62 -0.66
C MET A 498 1.77 -9.79 -0.71
N ILE A 499 2.82 -10.17 0.02
CA ILE A 499 4.10 -9.44 -0.02
C ILE A 499 4.95 -9.77 -1.24
N THR A 500 4.68 -10.86 -1.93
CA THR A 500 5.46 -11.32 -3.10
C THR A 500 4.86 -10.91 -4.43
N VAL A 501 3.54 -10.90 -4.54
CA VAL A 501 2.83 -10.64 -5.81
C VAL A 501 2.73 -9.13 -6.12
N GLU A 502 2.47 -8.78 -7.38
CA GLU A 502 2.35 -7.39 -7.88
C GLU A 502 3.58 -6.51 -7.57
N GLY A 503 4.76 -7.10 -7.67
CA GLY A 503 6.03 -6.50 -7.28
C GLY A 503 6.36 -6.79 -5.81
N ALA A 504 7.41 -7.61 -5.62
CA ALA A 504 7.87 -7.98 -4.28
C ALA A 504 8.14 -6.74 -3.41
N ASN A 505 7.74 -6.78 -2.14
CA ASN A 505 7.87 -5.62 -1.24
C ASN A 505 9.31 -5.12 -1.13
N ILE A 506 10.30 -6.02 -1.17
CA ILE A 506 11.73 -5.65 -1.14
C ILE A 506 12.07 -4.76 -2.34
N LEU A 507 11.64 -5.15 -3.56
CA LEU A 507 11.85 -4.38 -4.77
C LEU A 507 11.06 -3.06 -4.73
N THR A 508 9.79 -3.12 -4.35
CA THR A 508 8.91 -1.94 -4.27
C THR A 508 9.52 -0.88 -3.37
N ARG A 509 10.03 -1.27 -2.19
CA ARG A 509 10.63 -0.36 -1.22
C ARG A 509 11.90 0.33 -1.73
N SER A 510 12.79 -0.42 -2.37
CA SER A 510 14.09 0.10 -2.79
C SER A 510 14.06 0.81 -4.14
N LEU A 511 13.30 0.28 -5.11
CA LEU A 511 13.35 0.73 -6.49
C LEU A 511 12.13 1.58 -6.89
N ILE A 512 10.91 1.13 -6.57
CA ILE A 512 9.70 1.80 -7.07
C ILE A 512 9.42 3.08 -6.26
N VAL A 513 9.37 3.00 -4.93
CA VAL A 513 8.94 4.12 -4.08
C VAL A 513 9.89 5.30 -4.18
N PHE A 514 11.19 5.10 -4.10
CA PHE A 514 12.16 6.20 -4.19
C PHE A 514 12.94 6.22 -5.49
N GLY A 515 13.39 5.08 -6.01
CA GLY A 515 14.19 5.04 -7.24
C GLY A 515 13.45 5.65 -8.45
N GLN A 516 12.17 5.32 -8.61
CA GLN A 516 11.29 5.96 -9.60
C GLN A 516 10.62 7.21 -9.02
N GLY A 517 10.18 7.15 -7.77
CA GLY A 517 9.46 8.21 -7.09
C GLY A 517 10.26 9.50 -6.96
N ALA A 518 11.55 9.45 -6.67
CA ALA A 518 12.40 10.63 -6.55
C ALA A 518 12.45 11.45 -7.86
N ILE A 519 12.57 10.77 -9.00
CA ILE A 519 12.59 11.43 -10.30
C ILE A 519 11.22 12.05 -10.63
N ARG A 520 10.14 11.35 -10.33
CA ARG A 520 8.76 11.78 -10.67
C ARG A 520 8.23 12.86 -9.74
N CYS A 521 8.43 12.69 -8.43
CA CYS A 521 7.88 13.60 -7.42
C CYS A 521 8.70 14.88 -7.26
N HIS A 522 9.95 14.88 -7.73
CA HIS A 522 10.81 16.06 -7.65
C HIS A 522 10.38 17.16 -8.62
N PRO A 523 10.20 18.43 -8.17
CA PRO A 523 9.63 19.50 -9.02
C PRO A 523 10.47 19.88 -10.23
N TYR A 524 11.77 19.57 -10.23
CA TYR A 524 12.72 20.05 -11.26
C TYR A 524 13.44 18.92 -12.02
N VAL A 525 13.72 17.77 -11.42
CA VAL A 525 14.55 16.70 -12.01
C VAL A 525 14.00 16.22 -13.36
N LEU A 526 12.69 16.00 -13.49
CA LEU A 526 12.12 15.63 -14.80
C LEU A 526 12.26 16.73 -15.85
N LYS A 527 12.17 18.01 -15.45
CA LYS A 527 12.34 19.15 -16.36
C LYS A 527 13.78 19.26 -16.84
N GLU A 528 14.74 19.05 -15.93
CA GLU A 528 16.16 19.00 -16.27
C GLU A 528 16.47 17.85 -17.24
N ILE A 529 15.91 16.66 -16.98
CA ILE A 529 16.04 15.50 -17.87
C ILE A 529 15.40 15.79 -19.24
N ALA A 530 14.21 16.36 -19.30
CA ALA A 530 13.53 16.71 -20.54
C ALA A 530 14.35 17.70 -21.37
N ALA A 531 14.86 18.77 -20.75
CA ALA A 531 15.71 19.74 -21.40
C ALA A 531 17.01 19.15 -21.96
N THR A 532 17.57 18.10 -21.35
CA THR A 532 18.76 17.41 -21.95
C THR A 532 18.46 16.70 -23.27
N ARG A 533 17.19 16.34 -23.50
CA ARG A 533 16.72 15.59 -24.67
C ARG A 533 16.12 16.48 -25.77
N GLU A 534 15.87 17.74 -25.43
CA GLU A 534 15.33 18.69 -26.42
C GLU A 534 16.32 18.87 -27.56
N ALA A 535 15.84 18.74 -28.80
CA ALA A 535 16.66 18.83 -30.02
C ALA A 535 17.01 20.28 -30.35
N ASP A 536 16.09 21.21 -30.11
CA ASP A 536 16.32 22.63 -30.25
C ASP A 536 17.24 23.13 -29.12
N ARG A 537 18.44 23.57 -29.51
CA ARG A 537 19.45 24.05 -28.56
C ARG A 537 19.05 25.28 -27.76
N GLU A 538 18.32 26.20 -28.37
CA GLU A 538 17.92 27.43 -27.72
C GLU A 538 16.80 27.14 -26.70
N LYS A 539 15.82 26.36 -27.10
CA LYS A 539 14.74 25.88 -26.20
C LYS A 539 15.32 25.05 -25.06
N ALA A 540 16.22 24.10 -25.35
CA ALA A 540 16.91 23.32 -24.35
C ALA A 540 17.64 24.20 -23.31
N SER A 541 18.36 25.24 -23.76
CA SER A 541 19.09 26.17 -22.90
C SER A 541 18.13 26.99 -22.02
N ILE A 542 17.00 27.45 -22.55
CA ILE A 542 15.99 28.22 -21.78
C ILE A 542 15.32 27.36 -20.74
N GLU A 543 14.85 26.18 -21.11
CA GLU A 543 14.16 25.27 -20.22
C GLU A 543 15.08 24.74 -19.11
N PHE A 544 16.32 24.38 -19.48
CA PHE A 544 17.30 23.91 -18.50
C PHE A 544 17.71 25.01 -17.51
N ASP A 545 17.93 26.23 -17.97
CA ASP A 545 18.24 27.39 -17.12
C ASP A 545 17.15 27.63 -16.08
N ALA A 546 15.89 27.65 -16.52
CA ALA A 546 14.74 27.82 -15.63
C ALA A 546 14.64 26.68 -14.58
N ALA A 547 14.87 25.45 -15.03
CA ALA A 547 14.83 24.28 -14.15
C ALA A 547 16.01 24.29 -13.15
N LEU A 548 17.24 24.50 -13.61
CA LEU A 548 18.45 24.52 -12.77
C LEU A 548 18.38 25.58 -11.67
N PHE A 549 18.07 26.84 -12.02
CA PHE A 549 18.01 27.91 -11.00
C PHE A 549 16.77 27.80 -10.12
N GLY A 550 15.68 27.23 -10.62
CA GLY A 550 14.54 26.81 -9.80
C GLY A 550 14.96 25.74 -8.77
N HIS A 551 15.70 24.74 -9.20
CA HIS A 551 16.21 23.64 -8.36
C HIS A 551 17.19 24.15 -7.29
N LEU A 552 18.16 24.97 -7.66
CA LEU A 552 19.10 25.56 -6.68
C LEU A 552 18.36 26.34 -5.58
N ARG A 553 17.35 27.12 -5.97
CA ARG A 553 16.52 27.87 -5.02
C ARG A 553 15.70 26.92 -4.15
N PHE A 554 15.20 25.84 -4.70
CA PHE A 554 14.46 24.81 -3.97
C PHE A 554 15.34 24.12 -2.92
N VAL A 555 16.56 23.73 -3.27
CA VAL A 555 17.55 23.15 -2.34
C VAL A 555 17.86 24.13 -1.20
N ALA A 556 18.18 25.38 -1.52
CA ALA A 556 18.47 26.41 -0.53
C ALA A 556 17.28 26.64 0.41
N SER A 557 16.07 26.69 -0.13
CA SER A 557 14.85 26.85 0.64
C SER A 557 14.60 25.67 1.59
N ASN A 558 14.74 24.44 1.10
CA ASN A 558 14.52 23.25 1.93
C ASN A 558 15.60 23.07 3.00
N LEU A 559 16.84 23.45 2.72
CA LEU A 559 17.90 23.54 3.73
C LEU A 559 17.52 24.51 4.85
N ALA A 560 17.20 25.75 4.50
CA ALA A 560 16.84 26.80 5.46
C ALA A 560 15.60 26.40 6.27
N ARG A 561 14.58 25.88 5.61
CA ARG A 561 13.32 25.42 6.26
C ARG A 561 13.58 24.28 7.22
N THR A 562 14.34 23.26 6.79
CA THR A 562 14.66 22.10 7.63
C THR A 562 15.39 22.54 8.89
N PHE A 563 16.39 23.41 8.75
CA PHE A 563 17.18 23.93 9.86
C PHE A 563 16.34 24.78 10.81
N VAL A 564 15.64 25.82 10.30
CA VAL A 564 14.82 26.72 11.13
C VAL A 564 13.70 25.98 11.84
N MET A 565 12.98 25.09 11.12
CA MET A 565 11.94 24.27 11.74
C MET A 565 12.51 23.28 12.75
N GLY A 566 13.74 22.81 12.54
CA GLY A 566 14.48 21.98 13.49
C GLY A 566 14.82 22.74 14.77
N MET A 567 15.34 23.96 14.66
CA MET A 567 15.68 24.84 15.78
C MET A 567 14.46 25.29 16.59
N THR A 568 13.33 25.50 15.90
CA THR A 568 12.10 26.04 16.52
C THR A 568 11.09 24.94 16.90
N GLY A 569 11.44 23.65 16.73
CA GLY A 569 10.50 22.54 16.89
C GLY A 569 9.28 22.65 15.98
N SER A 570 9.36 23.41 14.89
CA SER A 570 8.28 23.67 13.91
C SER A 570 7.08 24.48 14.47
N HIS A 571 7.20 25.13 15.64
CA HIS A 571 6.11 25.86 16.27
C HIS A 571 5.59 27.04 15.43
N PHE A 572 6.44 27.65 14.61
CA PHE A 572 6.08 28.77 13.73
C PHE A 572 5.51 28.33 12.37
N VAL A 573 5.42 27.02 12.11
CA VAL A 573 4.77 26.53 10.90
C VAL A 573 3.26 26.67 11.05
N ARG A 574 2.62 27.28 10.04
CA ARG A 574 1.16 27.44 10.05
C ARG A 574 0.49 26.11 9.71
N ALA A 575 -0.27 25.56 10.65
CA ALA A 575 -1.15 24.43 10.37
C ALA A 575 -2.35 24.90 9.52
N PRO A 576 -3.01 23.98 8.78
CA PRO A 576 -4.22 24.32 8.04
C PRO A 576 -5.31 24.90 8.98
N GLY A 577 -6.09 25.86 8.47
CA GLY A 577 -7.22 26.36 9.24
C GLY A 577 -8.33 25.31 9.36
N GLY A 578 -9.04 25.32 10.49
CA GLY A 578 -10.20 24.45 10.69
C GLY A 578 -9.90 23.00 11.10
N VAL A 579 -8.63 22.59 11.25
CA VAL A 579 -8.28 21.26 11.78
C VAL A 579 -8.44 21.17 13.30
N ALA A 580 -8.58 19.93 13.81
CA ALA A 580 -8.65 19.68 15.24
C ALA A 580 -7.41 20.25 15.97
N PRO A 581 -7.57 20.86 17.17
CA PRO A 581 -6.42 21.43 17.91
C PRO A 581 -5.31 20.39 18.16
N GLU A 582 -5.67 19.16 18.48
CA GLU A 582 -4.77 18.04 18.77
C GLU A 582 -3.97 17.57 17.55
N THR A 583 -4.48 17.77 16.31
CA THR A 583 -3.77 17.37 15.09
C THR A 583 -2.81 18.44 14.57
N ARG A 584 -2.92 19.69 15.00
CA ARG A 584 -2.11 20.83 14.49
C ARG A 584 -0.61 20.55 14.51
N ARG A 585 -0.12 19.98 15.60
CA ARG A 585 1.31 19.67 15.75
C ARG A 585 1.81 18.66 14.71
N TYR A 586 1.01 17.70 14.33
CA TYR A 586 1.38 16.72 13.31
C TYR A 586 1.56 17.37 11.94
N TYR A 587 0.66 18.27 11.52
CA TYR A 587 0.82 19.02 10.27
C TYR A 587 2.11 19.86 10.25
N GLN A 588 2.41 20.52 11.36
CA GLN A 588 3.64 21.30 11.50
C GLN A 588 4.90 20.45 11.36
N GLN A 589 4.92 19.31 12.04
CA GLN A 589 6.05 18.39 12.07
C GLN A 589 6.22 17.64 10.74
N LEU A 590 5.15 17.21 10.11
CA LEU A 590 5.18 16.59 8.79
C LEU A 590 5.64 17.58 7.71
N THR A 591 5.32 18.86 7.83
CA THR A 591 5.88 19.91 6.95
C THR A 591 7.41 20.01 7.10
N ARG A 592 7.95 19.88 8.31
CA ARG A 592 9.40 19.76 8.52
C ARG A 592 9.97 18.51 7.87
N PHE A 593 9.30 17.36 8.01
CA PHE A 593 9.75 16.10 7.40
C PHE A 593 9.78 16.20 5.88
N SER A 594 8.78 16.86 5.28
CA SER A 594 8.76 17.12 3.84
C SER A 594 9.98 17.95 3.39
N ALA A 595 10.31 19.05 4.08
CA ALA A 595 11.50 19.84 3.75
C ALA A 595 12.81 19.05 3.97
N ALA A 596 12.89 18.25 5.04
CA ALA A 596 14.05 17.41 5.33
C ALA A 596 14.21 16.29 4.28
N LEU A 597 13.13 15.65 3.83
CA LEU A 597 13.17 14.65 2.77
C LEU A 597 13.68 15.28 1.47
N ALA A 598 13.10 16.41 1.05
CA ALA A 598 13.53 17.08 -0.17
C ALA A 598 15.02 17.44 -0.11
N PHE A 599 15.48 18.03 0.99
CA PHE A 599 16.90 18.37 1.21
C PHE A 599 17.82 17.14 1.17
N LEU A 600 17.47 16.03 1.84
CA LEU A 600 18.28 14.81 1.83
C LEU A 600 18.27 14.13 0.45
N ALA A 601 17.16 14.15 -0.24
CA ALA A 601 17.03 13.60 -1.59
C ALA A 601 17.94 14.36 -2.56
N ASP A 602 17.91 15.70 -2.54
CA ASP A 602 18.76 16.54 -3.39
C ASP A 602 20.25 16.30 -3.12
N LEU A 603 20.65 16.31 -1.84
CA LEU A 603 22.04 16.01 -1.49
C LEU A 603 22.43 14.59 -1.92
N SER A 604 21.53 13.61 -1.81
CA SER A 604 21.81 12.24 -2.22
C SER A 604 21.95 12.14 -3.74
N MET A 605 21.06 12.74 -4.51
CA MET A 605 21.13 12.77 -5.96
C MET A 605 22.35 13.55 -6.46
N GLY A 606 22.60 14.72 -5.90
CA GLY A 606 23.71 15.59 -6.31
C GLY A 606 25.10 15.04 -5.99
N THR A 607 25.23 14.27 -4.88
CA THR A 607 26.53 13.71 -4.47
C THR A 607 26.78 12.30 -5.01
N LEU A 608 25.76 11.49 -5.19
CA LEU A 608 25.89 10.09 -5.60
C LEU A 608 25.52 9.85 -7.07
N GLY A 609 24.74 10.76 -7.69
CA GLY A 609 24.31 10.62 -9.06
C GLY A 609 23.72 9.23 -9.36
N GLY A 610 24.12 8.61 -10.47
CA GLY A 610 23.69 7.27 -10.87
C GLY A 610 24.06 6.15 -9.89
N ALA A 611 25.05 6.37 -8.99
CA ALA A 611 25.40 5.38 -7.98
C ALA A 611 24.30 5.22 -6.92
N LEU A 612 23.39 6.19 -6.78
CA LEU A 612 22.25 6.10 -5.84
C LEU A 612 21.34 4.91 -6.19
N LYS A 613 21.13 4.59 -7.49
CA LYS A 613 20.37 3.40 -7.93
C LYS A 613 20.95 2.10 -7.35
N ARG A 614 22.27 1.98 -7.23
CA ARG A 614 22.94 0.79 -6.66
C ARG A 614 23.01 0.80 -5.14
N LYS A 615 22.74 1.94 -4.50
CA LYS A 615 22.71 2.08 -3.03
C LYS A 615 21.28 1.91 -2.50
N GLU A 616 20.67 0.75 -2.82
CA GLU A 616 19.27 0.44 -2.53
C GLU A 616 18.88 0.64 -1.07
N LYS A 617 19.78 0.38 -0.11
CA LYS A 617 19.52 0.63 1.33
C LYS A 617 19.30 2.13 1.63
N LEU A 618 19.98 3.03 0.94
CA LEU A 618 19.76 4.47 1.07
C LEU A 618 18.44 4.87 0.42
N SER A 619 18.22 4.44 -0.83
CA SER A 619 16.97 4.68 -1.54
C SER A 619 15.76 4.15 -0.76
N ALA A 620 15.85 2.95 -0.19
CA ALA A 620 14.80 2.37 0.63
C ALA A 620 14.47 3.24 1.86
N ARG A 621 15.47 3.75 2.58
CA ARG A 621 15.24 4.61 3.74
C ARG A 621 14.60 5.96 3.37
N LEU A 622 15.02 6.55 2.24
CA LEU A 622 14.36 7.75 1.70
C LEU A 622 12.92 7.46 1.30
N GLY A 623 12.68 6.28 0.69
CA GLY A 623 11.34 5.78 0.40
C GLY A 623 10.49 5.56 1.64
N ASP A 624 11.06 5.02 2.72
CA ASP A 624 10.38 4.84 4.01
C ASP A 624 9.89 6.18 4.58
N ILE A 625 10.72 7.25 4.49
CA ILE A 625 10.33 8.57 4.96
C ILE A 625 9.11 9.10 4.19
N LEU A 626 9.16 9.04 2.86
CA LEU A 626 8.03 9.44 2.01
C LEU A 626 6.77 8.63 2.32
N SER A 627 6.93 7.31 2.43
CA SER A 627 5.83 6.40 2.73
C SER A 627 5.17 6.71 4.06
N LEU A 628 5.96 6.85 5.12
CA LEU A 628 5.44 7.13 6.46
C LEU A 628 4.74 8.48 6.54
N MET A 629 5.22 9.50 5.81
CA MET A 629 4.52 10.77 5.68
C MET A 629 3.18 10.62 4.95
N TYR A 630 3.10 9.79 3.91
CA TYR A 630 1.84 9.50 3.22
C TYR A 630 0.83 8.82 4.15
N LEU A 631 1.26 7.81 4.90
CA LEU A 631 0.43 7.11 5.86
C LEU A 631 -0.08 8.06 6.97
N CYS A 632 0.78 8.92 7.50
CA CYS A 632 0.38 9.96 8.45
C CYS A 632 -0.65 10.93 7.85
N SER A 633 -0.43 11.34 6.59
CA SER A 633 -1.37 12.24 5.87
C SER A 633 -2.74 11.60 5.73
N ALA A 634 -2.81 10.32 5.36
CA ALA A 634 -4.05 9.57 5.27
C ALA A 634 -4.76 9.44 6.62
N THR A 635 -4.00 9.15 7.67
CA THR A 635 -4.50 9.02 9.04
C THR A 635 -5.10 10.34 9.54
N LEU A 636 -4.42 11.46 9.33
CA LEU A 636 -4.93 12.80 9.68
C LEU A 636 -6.20 13.14 8.89
N ARG A 637 -6.18 12.90 7.58
CA ARG A 637 -7.36 13.17 6.75
C ARG A 637 -8.57 12.33 7.19
N ARG A 638 -8.36 11.05 7.50
CA ARG A 638 -9.43 10.18 8.01
C ARG A 638 -10.05 10.76 9.27
N PHE A 639 -9.22 11.08 10.27
CA PHE A 639 -9.69 11.63 11.55
C PHE A 639 -10.50 12.93 11.35
N GLU A 640 -10.01 13.84 10.50
CA GLU A 640 -10.72 15.09 10.19
C GLU A 640 -12.04 14.85 9.44
N ALA A 641 -12.06 13.92 8.48
CA ALA A 641 -13.21 13.64 7.63
C ALA A 641 -14.32 12.84 8.34
N GLU A 642 -13.97 11.94 9.28
CA GLU A 642 -14.92 11.15 10.06
C GLU A 642 -15.51 11.92 11.26
N GLY A 643 -15.35 13.25 11.30
CA GLY A 643 -15.97 14.12 12.30
C GLY A 643 -15.18 14.22 13.61
N ARG A 644 -13.89 13.91 13.61
CA ARG A 644 -12.98 14.10 14.75
C ARG A 644 -13.45 13.39 16.00
N GLN A 645 -13.80 12.11 15.85
CA GLN A 645 -14.31 11.31 16.95
C GLN A 645 -13.26 11.21 18.05
N SER A 646 -13.51 11.84 19.19
CA SER A 646 -12.57 11.85 20.32
C SER A 646 -12.25 10.46 20.84
N ALA A 647 -13.21 9.52 20.75
CA ALA A 647 -13.02 8.14 21.12
C ALA A 647 -12.00 7.40 20.21
N ASP A 648 -11.81 7.86 18.96
CA ASP A 648 -10.85 7.29 18.00
C ASP A 648 -9.47 7.97 18.09
N ALA A 649 -9.37 9.10 18.81
CA ALA A 649 -8.14 9.87 18.93
C ALA A 649 -6.93 9.05 19.44
N PRO A 650 -7.05 8.13 20.41
CA PRO A 650 -5.93 7.30 20.84
C PRO A 650 -5.34 6.46 19.69
N LEU A 651 -6.18 5.89 18.81
CA LEU A 651 -5.73 5.13 17.63
C LEU A 651 -4.96 6.02 16.66
N MET A 652 -5.50 7.20 16.35
CA MET A 652 -4.88 8.20 15.48
C MET A 652 -3.55 8.67 16.04
N HIS A 653 -3.49 9.03 17.32
CA HIS A 653 -2.29 9.51 17.98
C HIS A 653 -1.18 8.45 17.98
N TRP A 654 -1.51 7.23 18.38
CA TRP A 654 -0.54 6.14 18.41
C TRP A 654 0.02 5.86 17.01
N ALA A 655 -0.85 5.75 16.01
CA ALA A 655 -0.48 5.45 14.64
C ALA A 655 0.48 6.49 14.05
N ILE A 656 0.17 7.79 14.24
CA ILE A 656 1.01 8.87 13.73
C ILE A 656 2.33 8.96 14.51
N TRP A 657 2.28 8.81 15.83
CA TRP A 657 3.46 8.90 16.67
C TRP A 657 4.49 7.80 16.36
N ASP A 658 4.03 6.55 16.25
CA ASP A 658 4.85 5.40 15.84
C ASP A 658 5.46 5.61 14.45
N ALA A 659 4.66 6.10 13.49
CA ALA A 659 5.14 6.38 12.13
C ALA A 659 6.17 7.51 12.10
N MET A 660 6.00 8.58 12.89
CA MET A 660 6.96 9.69 12.98
C MET A 660 8.27 9.25 13.65
N PHE A 661 8.20 8.41 14.67
CA PHE A 661 9.38 7.81 15.29
C PHE A 661 10.16 6.94 14.29
N LYS A 662 9.45 6.09 13.53
CA LYS A 662 10.04 5.27 12.47
C LYS A 662 10.64 6.12 11.34
N ALA A 663 9.99 7.20 10.95
CA ALA A 663 10.50 8.15 9.96
C ALA A 663 11.79 8.83 10.46
N GLN A 664 11.85 9.25 11.73
CA GLN A 664 13.07 9.78 12.34
C GLN A 664 14.24 8.78 12.28
N ASN A 665 13.95 7.50 12.56
CA ASN A 665 14.96 6.44 12.46
C ASN A 665 15.41 6.21 11.01
N ALA A 666 14.52 6.37 10.04
CA ALA A 666 14.88 6.32 8.63
C ALA A 666 15.78 7.49 8.22
N PHE A 667 15.48 8.73 8.66
CA PHE A 667 16.36 9.90 8.49
C PHE A 667 17.75 9.63 9.07
N GLU A 668 17.82 9.17 10.31
CA GLU A 668 19.09 8.82 10.97
C GLU A 668 19.83 7.72 10.19
N GLY A 669 19.10 6.71 9.71
CA GLY A 669 19.64 5.62 8.91
C GLY A 669 20.25 6.08 7.58
N VAL A 670 19.68 7.11 6.94
CA VAL A 670 20.28 7.77 5.74
C VAL A 670 21.58 8.46 6.14
N ILE A 671 21.53 9.33 7.16
CA ILE A 671 22.66 10.18 7.58
C ILE A 671 23.85 9.33 8.05
N SER A 672 23.61 8.36 8.92
CA SER A 672 24.66 7.52 9.52
C SER A 672 25.37 6.62 8.49
N ASN A 673 24.66 6.24 7.41
CA ASN A 673 25.20 5.37 6.38
C ASN A 673 25.55 6.12 5.07
N PHE A 674 25.54 7.46 5.11
CA PHE A 674 25.90 8.23 3.93
C PHE A 674 27.41 8.10 3.65
N PRO A 675 27.82 7.81 2.39
CA PRO A 675 29.22 7.51 2.08
C PRO A 675 30.17 8.67 2.37
N ASN A 676 29.76 9.90 2.04
CA ASN A 676 30.56 11.09 2.29
C ASN A 676 30.31 11.61 3.71
N ARG A 677 31.31 11.55 4.56
CA ARG A 677 31.21 11.91 5.99
C ARG A 677 30.96 13.41 6.22
N LEU A 678 31.50 14.30 5.35
CA LEU A 678 31.28 15.75 5.47
C LEU A 678 29.81 16.07 5.12
N VAL A 679 29.30 15.49 4.04
CA VAL A 679 27.88 15.65 3.67
C VAL A 679 26.97 15.08 4.77
N ALA A 680 27.31 13.92 5.34
CA ALA A 680 26.57 13.34 6.46
C ALA A 680 26.56 14.26 7.69
N ALA A 681 27.67 14.93 8.00
CA ALA A 681 27.76 15.88 9.09
C ALA A 681 26.87 17.11 8.85
N VAL A 682 26.83 17.64 7.62
CA VAL A 682 25.93 18.73 7.24
C VAL A 682 24.47 18.27 7.35
N MET A 683 24.11 17.12 6.78
CA MET A 683 22.77 16.55 6.89
C MET A 683 22.32 16.45 8.36
N ARG A 684 23.20 15.95 9.25
CA ARG A 684 22.90 15.81 10.67
C ARG A 684 22.60 17.15 11.35
N ARG A 685 23.44 18.16 11.10
CA ARG A 685 23.27 19.51 11.70
C ARG A 685 22.02 20.20 11.21
N VAL A 686 21.65 19.99 9.95
CA VAL A 686 20.47 20.60 9.34
C VAL A 686 19.18 19.87 9.77
N VAL A 687 19.17 18.54 9.72
CA VAL A 687 17.97 17.74 10.01
C VAL A 687 17.72 17.65 11.53
N PHE A 688 18.78 17.48 12.33
CA PHE A 688 18.71 17.27 13.77
C PHE A 688 19.56 18.28 14.56
N PRO A 689 19.30 19.60 14.39
CA PRO A 689 20.14 20.63 15.04
C PRO A 689 20.09 20.55 16.59
N LEU A 690 18.97 20.17 17.17
CA LEU A 690 18.73 19.98 18.61
C LEU A 690 18.55 18.51 19.00
N GLY A 691 19.01 17.57 18.15
CA GLY A 691 18.86 16.14 18.39
C GLY A 691 17.55 15.55 17.82
N ARG A 692 17.23 14.32 18.26
CA ARG A 692 16.09 13.52 17.77
C ARG A 692 14.91 13.62 18.74
N PRO A 693 13.89 14.44 18.43
CA PRO A 693 12.83 14.76 19.39
C PRO A 693 11.73 13.69 19.52
N TYR A 694 11.64 12.75 18.57
CA TYR A 694 10.57 11.76 18.57
C TYR A 694 11.01 10.50 19.32
N VAL A 695 10.15 10.07 20.25
CA VAL A 695 10.31 8.86 21.04
C VAL A 695 9.19 7.87 20.68
N VAL A 696 9.26 6.65 21.17
CA VAL A 696 8.16 5.68 21.02
C VAL A 696 6.86 6.23 21.64
N PRO A 697 5.68 5.80 21.17
CA PRO A 697 4.41 6.11 21.85
C PRO A 697 4.46 5.70 23.32
N SER A 698 3.80 6.49 24.19
CA SER A 698 3.80 6.20 25.63
C SER A 698 2.94 4.98 25.96
N ASP A 699 3.30 4.27 27.05
CA ASP A 699 2.53 3.14 27.55
C ASP A 699 1.09 3.54 27.91
N LYS A 700 0.89 4.74 28.48
CA LYS A 700 -0.46 5.27 28.74
C LYS A 700 -1.33 5.30 27.49
N LEU A 701 -0.79 5.77 26.37
CA LEU A 701 -1.50 5.78 25.09
C LEU A 701 -1.74 4.35 24.60
N GLY A 702 -0.77 3.45 24.84
CA GLY A 702 -0.91 2.02 24.56
C GLY A 702 -2.08 1.39 25.29
N HIS A 703 -2.22 1.62 26.59
CA HIS A 703 -3.34 1.13 27.39
C HIS A 703 -4.70 1.65 26.89
N GLU A 704 -4.75 2.91 26.46
CA GLU A 704 -5.98 3.50 25.90
C GLU A 704 -6.37 2.78 24.60
N VAL A 705 -5.41 2.53 23.69
CA VAL A 705 -5.66 1.82 22.43
C VAL A 705 -6.08 0.36 22.68
N ALA A 706 -5.37 -0.38 23.54
CA ALA A 706 -5.67 -1.78 23.80
C ALA A 706 -7.11 -1.96 24.34
N ARG A 707 -7.56 -1.08 25.22
CA ARG A 707 -8.94 -1.12 25.77
C ARG A 707 -9.99 -0.98 24.68
N LEU A 708 -9.77 -0.15 23.67
CA LEU A 708 -10.70 0.03 22.55
C LEU A 708 -10.94 -1.26 21.76
N LEU A 709 -10.00 -2.20 21.78
CA LEU A 709 -10.11 -3.45 21.04
C LEU A 709 -10.84 -4.54 21.82
N ILE A 710 -10.72 -4.56 23.15
CA ILE A 710 -11.28 -5.61 23.99
C ILE A 710 -12.67 -5.28 24.56
N GLU A 711 -13.12 -4.05 24.42
CA GLU A 711 -14.44 -3.60 24.86
C GLU A 711 -15.36 -3.33 23.67
N PRO A 712 -16.63 -3.74 23.70
CA PRO A 712 -17.63 -3.32 22.73
C PRO A 712 -17.78 -1.80 22.75
N SER A 713 -17.60 -1.16 21.60
CA SER A 713 -17.69 0.28 21.48
C SER A 713 -17.94 0.70 20.02
N ALA A 714 -18.50 1.88 19.84
CA ALA A 714 -18.64 2.47 18.51
C ALA A 714 -17.28 2.64 17.81
N THR A 715 -16.18 2.84 18.53
CA THR A 715 -14.82 2.89 17.99
C THR A 715 -14.39 1.53 17.45
N ARG A 716 -14.61 0.44 18.20
CA ARG A 716 -14.31 -0.92 17.74
C ARG A 716 -15.12 -1.26 16.48
N ASP A 717 -16.38 -0.85 16.43
CA ASP A 717 -17.25 -1.07 15.28
C ASP A 717 -16.80 -0.24 14.06
N ARG A 718 -16.46 1.05 14.22
CA ARG A 718 -15.90 1.87 13.13
C ARG A 718 -14.56 1.33 12.61
N LEU A 719 -13.67 0.92 13.53
CA LEU A 719 -12.36 0.38 13.19
C LEU A 719 -12.47 -0.88 12.32
N THR A 720 -13.48 -1.71 12.57
CA THR A 720 -13.71 -2.98 11.86
C THR A 720 -14.91 -2.92 10.89
N ALA A 721 -15.40 -1.72 10.56
CA ALA A 721 -16.53 -1.55 9.63
C ALA A 721 -16.25 -2.16 8.26
N GLY A 722 -17.31 -2.66 7.61
CA GLY A 722 -17.25 -3.26 6.27
C GLY A 722 -16.72 -4.70 6.25
N MET A 723 -16.51 -5.33 7.40
CA MET A 723 -16.19 -6.75 7.48
C MET A 723 -17.46 -7.63 7.44
N TYR A 724 -17.30 -8.90 7.07
CA TYR A 724 -18.33 -9.89 7.25
C TYR A 724 -18.42 -10.31 8.72
N LEU A 725 -19.59 -10.15 9.31
CA LEU A 725 -19.88 -10.59 10.68
C LEU A 725 -20.91 -11.72 10.63
N PRO A 726 -20.47 -12.99 10.72
CA PRO A 726 -21.35 -14.13 10.56
C PRO A 726 -22.36 -14.24 11.72
N LYS A 727 -23.61 -14.46 11.35
CA LYS A 727 -24.72 -14.69 12.30
C LYS A 727 -24.97 -16.18 12.56
N THR A 728 -24.40 -17.05 11.74
CA THR A 728 -24.57 -18.51 11.80
C THR A 728 -23.82 -19.12 12.99
N GLU A 729 -24.41 -20.15 13.60
CA GLU A 729 -23.68 -20.97 14.57
C GLU A 729 -22.55 -21.75 13.89
N GLY A 730 -21.50 -22.07 14.67
CA GLY A 730 -20.33 -22.78 14.19
C GLY A 730 -19.29 -21.91 13.48
N ASN A 731 -19.59 -20.63 13.22
CA ASN A 731 -18.55 -19.74 12.72
C ASN A 731 -17.71 -19.18 13.89
N PRO A 732 -16.37 -19.33 13.88
CA PRO A 732 -15.51 -18.94 14.99
C PRO A 732 -15.61 -17.47 15.39
N LEU A 733 -15.69 -16.54 14.41
CA LEU A 733 -15.82 -15.11 14.70
C LEU A 733 -17.19 -14.80 15.34
N GLY A 734 -18.26 -15.36 14.82
CA GLY A 734 -19.62 -15.21 15.39
C GLY A 734 -19.68 -15.76 16.81
N GLU A 735 -19.02 -16.87 17.12
CA GLU A 735 -18.93 -17.43 18.46
C GLU A 735 -18.16 -16.51 19.42
N ILE A 736 -17.05 -15.92 18.97
CA ILE A 736 -16.29 -14.93 19.76
C ILE A 736 -17.15 -13.71 20.10
N GLU A 737 -17.89 -13.16 19.14
CA GLU A 737 -18.77 -11.99 19.38
C GLU A 737 -19.91 -12.32 20.35
N ARG A 738 -20.52 -13.51 20.23
CA ARG A 738 -21.55 -13.98 21.18
C ARG A 738 -20.97 -14.20 22.60
N ALA A 739 -19.80 -14.83 22.67
CA ALA A 739 -19.12 -15.06 23.96
C ALA A 739 -18.69 -13.75 24.62
N LEU A 740 -18.22 -12.77 23.84
CA LEU A 740 -17.88 -11.43 24.31
C LEU A 740 -19.11 -10.74 24.91
N ALA A 741 -20.23 -10.73 24.20
CA ALA A 741 -21.48 -10.13 24.68
C ALA A 741 -21.97 -10.81 25.98
N ALA A 742 -21.96 -12.16 26.01
CA ALA A 742 -22.37 -12.91 27.17
C ALA A 742 -21.44 -12.72 28.39
N THR A 743 -20.13 -12.66 28.16
CA THR A 743 -19.12 -12.40 29.20
C THR A 743 -19.37 -11.04 29.88
N ILE A 744 -19.60 -10.00 29.06
CA ILE A 744 -19.86 -8.64 29.57
C ILE A 744 -21.19 -8.58 30.33
N ALA A 745 -22.25 -9.23 29.81
CA ALA A 745 -23.54 -9.30 30.46
C ALA A 745 -23.47 -10.03 31.81
N ALA A 746 -22.56 -10.99 31.96
CA ALA A 746 -22.37 -11.76 33.21
C ALA A 746 -21.49 -11.04 34.25
N GLU A 747 -20.74 -9.99 33.91
CA GLU A 747 -19.81 -9.30 34.83
C GLU A 747 -20.46 -8.76 36.10
N PRO A 748 -21.67 -8.16 36.10
CA PRO A 748 -22.34 -7.74 37.32
C PRO A 748 -22.62 -8.91 38.28
N ALA A 749 -23.03 -10.04 37.73
CA ALA A 749 -23.26 -11.26 38.50
C ALA A 749 -21.96 -11.83 39.08
N GLU A 750 -20.87 -11.83 38.31
CA GLU A 750 -19.54 -12.20 38.81
C GLU A 750 -19.04 -11.26 39.91
N ALA A 751 -19.30 -9.96 39.79
CA ALA A 751 -18.92 -8.95 40.79
C ALA A 751 -19.69 -9.21 42.11
N LYS A 752 -20.99 -9.48 42.05
CA LYS A 752 -21.80 -9.86 43.21
C LYS A 752 -21.28 -11.13 43.89
N LEU A 753 -20.94 -12.14 43.07
CA LEU A 753 -20.40 -13.39 43.59
C LEU A 753 -19.05 -13.19 44.30
N ARG A 754 -18.18 -12.35 43.72
CA ARG A 754 -16.90 -11.98 44.36
C ARG A 754 -17.09 -11.20 45.67
N ALA A 755 -18.05 -10.29 45.71
CA ALA A 755 -18.40 -9.54 46.93
C ALA A 755 -18.94 -10.50 48.04
N ALA A 756 -19.86 -11.37 47.67
CA ALA A 756 -20.40 -12.39 48.62
C ALA A 756 -19.31 -13.31 49.18
N MET A 757 -18.33 -13.68 48.37
CA MET A 757 -17.15 -14.44 48.81
C MET A 757 -16.28 -13.65 49.80
N LYS A 758 -16.02 -12.37 49.51
CA LYS A 758 -15.22 -11.50 50.40
C LYS A 758 -15.89 -11.24 51.73
N GLU A 759 -17.21 -11.16 51.71
CA GLU A 759 -18.04 -10.96 52.92
C GLU A 759 -18.32 -12.26 53.70
N GLY A 760 -17.81 -13.40 53.24
CA GLY A 760 -18.02 -14.69 53.87
C GLY A 760 -19.45 -15.26 53.72
N ARG A 761 -20.31 -14.61 52.91
CA ARG A 761 -21.68 -15.10 52.63
C ARG A 761 -21.74 -16.28 51.67
N PHE A 762 -20.65 -16.50 50.93
CA PHE A 762 -20.51 -17.60 49.99
C PHE A 762 -19.10 -18.19 50.05
N ASP A 763 -18.99 -19.50 50.35
CA ASP A 763 -17.71 -20.20 50.28
C ASP A 763 -17.53 -20.82 48.92
N ALA A 764 -16.49 -20.37 48.21
CA ALA A 764 -16.14 -20.87 46.90
C ALA A 764 -15.38 -22.21 46.93
N LYS A 765 -15.01 -22.73 48.10
CA LYS A 765 -14.37 -24.05 48.21
C LYS A 765 -15.36 -25.14 47.77
N LEU A 766 -15.07 -25.71 46.62
CA LEU A 766 -15.81 -26.84 46.11
C LEU A 766 -15.10 -28.14 46.47
N PRO A 767 -15.85 -29.24 46.64
CA PRO A 767 -15.23 -30.58 46.72
C PRO A 767 -14.32 -30.86 45.56
N PRO A 768 -13.27 -31.66 45.70
CA PRO A 768 -12.45 -32.11 44.58
C PRO A 768 -13.34 -32.74 43.48
N GLY A 769 -13.23 -32.28 42.25
CA GLY A 769 -14.04 -32.73 41.12
C GLY A 769 -15.35 -32.00 40.87
N ALA A 770 -15.78 -31.11 41.75
CA ALA A 770 -16.96 -30.29 41.51
C ALA A 770 -16.72 -29.23 40.41
N GLY A 771 -17.62 -29.19 39.45
CA GLY A 771 -17.55 -28.26 38.33
C GLY A 771 -18.05 -26.84 38.62
N GLY A 772 -17.87 -25.93 37.69
CA GLY A 772 -18.34 -24.55 37.86
C GLY A 772 -19.87 -24.42 37.91
N ASP A 773 -20.63 -25.41 37.44
CA ASP A 773 -22.09 -25.42 37.50
C ASP A 773 -22.58 -25.65 38.92
N GLU A 774 -21.90 -26.52 39.68
CA GLU A 774 -22.15 -26.70 41.08
C GLU A 774 -21.85 -25.44 41.89
N ARG A 775 -20.82 -24.70 41.56
CA ARG A 775 -20.53 -23.39 42.16
C ARG A 775 -21.65 -22.38 41.91
N ILE A 776 -22.18 -22.31 40.69
CA ILE A 776 -23.29 -21.43 40.33
C ILE A 776 -24.56 -21.85 41.09
N ALA A 777 -24.88 -23.14 41.13
CA ALA A 777 -26.02 -23.68 41.83
C ALA A 777 -25.98 -23.38 43.36
N ARG A 778 -24.82 -23.55 43.99
CA ARG A 778 -24.61 -23.17 45.42
C ARG A 778 -24.73 -21.68 45.65
N ALA A 779 -24.26 -20.84 44.68
CA ALA A 779 -24.40 -19.39 44.81
C ALA A 779 -25.87 -18.94 44.77
N VAL A 780 -26.71 -19.60 44.02
CA VAL A 780 -28.17 -19.40 44.02
C VAL A 780 -28.76 -19.87 45.35
N ALA A 781 -28.43 -21.10 45.81
CA ALA A 781 -28.94 -21.66 47.04
C ALA A 781 -28.60 -20.83 48.28
N THR A 782 -27.46 -20.14 48.28
CA THR A 782 -27.06 -19.21 49.37
C THR A 782 -27.61 -17.78 49.20
N GLY A 783 -28.34 -17.49 48.12
CA GLY A 783 -28.85 -16.17 47.81
C GLY A 783 -27.76 -15.14 47.40
N ALA A 784 -26.54 -15.59 47.07
CA ALA A 784 -25.46 -14.74 46.61
C ALA A 784 -25.75 -14.14 45.25
N ILE A 785 -26.45 -14.87 44.39
CA ILE A 785 -26.94 -14.44 43.05
C ILE A 785 -28.37 -14.96 42.84
N THR A 786 -29.08 -14.32 41.92
CA THR A 786 -30.42 -14.76 41.46
C THR A 786 -30.32 -15.89 40.45
N GLN A 787 -31.45 -16.58 40.17
CA GLN A 787 -31.53 -17.60 39.12
C GLN A 787 -31.25 -17.03 37.73
N ALA A 788 -31.68 -15.78 37.44
CA ALA A 788 -31.37 -15.09 36.16
C ALA A 788 -29.87 -14.81 36.00
N GLU A 789 -29.21 -14.36 37.07
CA GLU A 789 -27.75 -14.13 37.07
C GLU A 789 -26.99 -15.47 36.94
N ALA A 790 -27.50 -16.54 37.56
CA ALA A 790 -26.95 -17.88 37.37
C ALA A 790 -27.00 -18.32 35.88
N GLN A 791 -28.12 -18.08 35.21
CA GLN A 791 -28.27 -18.40 33.81
C GLN A 791 -27.28 -17.59 32.92
N MET A 792 -27.11 -16.28 33.22
CA MET A 792 -26.13 -15.46 32.51
C MET A 792 -24.70 -16.00 32.67
N LEU A 793 -24.32 -16.38 33.89
CA LEU A 793 -22.99 -16.97 34.16
C LEU A 793 -22.80 -18.33 33.47
N ALA A 794 -23.82 -19.18 33.44
CA ALA A 794 -23.78 -20.45 32.75
C ALA A 794 -23.60 -20.28 31.23
N THR A 795 -24.40 -19.42 30.64
CA THR A 795 -24.30 -19.08 29.19
C THR A 795 -22.93 -18.51 28.83
N ALA A 796 -22.41 -17.56 29.60
CA ALA A 796 -21.07 -16.99 29.37
C ALA A 796 -19.98 -18.06 29.44
N ARG A 797 -20.08 -19.00 30.38
CA ARG A 797 -19.14 -20.11 30.53
C ARG A 797 -19.21 -21.09 29.35
N GLU A 798 -20.41 -21.47 28.93
CA GLU A 798 -20.61 -22.35 27.80
C GLU A 798 -19.99 -21.75 26.53
N LEU A 799 -20.34 -20.49 26.21
CA LEU A 799 -19.81 -19.80 25.04
C LEU A 799 -18.29 -19.61 25.14
N THR A 800 -17.76 -19.30 26.32
CA THR A 800 -16.31 -19.22 26.56
C THR A 800 -15.65 -20.56 26.27
N ALA A 801 -16.23 -21.68 26.73
CA ALA A 801 -15.69 -23.01 26.46
C ALA A 801 -15.64 -23.33 24.97
N LYS A 802 -16.67 -22.95 24.20
CA LYS A 802 -16.68 -23.08 22.71
C LYS A 802 -15.56 -22.27 22.08
N VAL A 803 -15.37 -21.02 22.48
CA VAL A 803 -14.34 -20.12 21.92
C VAL A 803 -12.92 -20.59 22.21
N ILE A 804 -12.65 -21.13 23.40
CA ILE A 804 -11.30 -21.58 23.77
C ILE A 804 -11.00 -23.03 23.35
N ARG A 805 -11.99 -23.78 22.88
CA ARG A 805 -11.80 -25.14 22.40
C ARG A 805 -10.81 -25.19 21.26
N VAL A 806 -9.96 -26.20 21.23
CA VAL A 806 -9.06 -26.52 20.13
C VAL A 806 -9.62 -27.76 19.43
N ASP A 807 -9.59 -27.75 18.11
CA ASP A 807 -10.01 -28.91 17.31
C ASP A 807 -9.03 -30.04 17.47
N ASP A 808 -9.53 -31.26 17.44
CA ASP A 808 -8.79 -32.51 17.43
C ASP A 808 -9.31 -33.42 16.31
N PHE A 809 -8.45 -34.27 15.81
CA PHE A 809 -8.71 -35.16 14.69
C PHE A 809 -8.29 -36.58 15.02
N ALA A 810 -8.77 -37.56 14.23
CA ALA A 810 -8.28 -38.93 14.28
C ALA A 810 -6.76 -38.98 14.04
N GLN A 811 -6.12 -40.10 14.33
CA GLN A 811 -4.65 -40.28 14.23
C GLN A 811 -4.11 -40.01 12.82
N ASP A 812 -4.93 -40.23 11.80
CA ASP A 812 -4.61 -39.93 10.39
C ASP A 812 -4.90 -38.46 9.98
N LEU A 813 -5.13 -37.59 10.95
CA LEU A 813 -5.53 -36.19 10.77
C LEU A 813 -6.80 -36.03 9.93
N GLY A 814 -7.72 -36.98 9.98
CA GLY A 814 -8.97 -36.96 9.23
C GLY A 814 -8.82 -37.34 7.74
N ALA A 815 -7.69 -37.90 7.33
CA ALA A 815 -7.46 -38.25 5.93
C ALA A 815 -8.51 -39.27 5.41
N SER A 816 -9.00 -40.15 6.28
CA SER A 816 -10.07 -41.09 5.96
C SER A 816 -11.47 -40.43 5.90
N GLU A 817 -11.65 -39.27 6.52
CA GLU A 817 -12.93 -38.54 6.55
C GLU A 817 -13.06 -37.58 5.33
N PHE A 818 -11.93 -37.17 4.76
CA PHE A 818 -11.87 -36.24 3.63
C PHE A 818 -11.78 -37.00 2.29
N ARG A 819 -12.91 -37.52 1.80
CA ARG A 819 -12.96 -38.01 0.42
C ARG A 819 -12.89 -36.85 -0.55
N PRO A 820 -11.99 -36.88 -1.57
CA PRO A 820 -11.96 -35.80 -2.56
C PRO A 820 -13.30 -35.79 -3.30
N VAL A 821 -14.02 -34.69 -3.23
CA VAL A 821 -15.16 -34.44 -4.12
C VAL A 821 -14.55 -34.22 -5.49
N THR A 822 -14.86 -35.14 -6.42
CA THR A 822 -14.56 -34.96 -7.84
C THR A 822 -15.41 -33.79 -8.34
N VAL A 823 -14.78 -32.62 -8.44
CA VAL A 823 -15.38 -31.47 -9.11
C VAL A 823 -15.46 -31.85 -10.59
N GLY A 824 -16.68 -31.90 -11.11
CA GLY A 824 -16.91 -32.27 -12.51
C GLY A 824 -16.23 -31.25 -13.43
N PRO A 825 -15.59 -31.68 -14.48
CA PRO A 825 -14.75 -30.89 -15.32
C PRO A 825 -15.55 -30.08 -16.34
N GLN A 826 -15.26 -28.80 -16.48
CA GLN A 826 -14.97 -28.36 -17.84
C GLN A 826 -13.51 -28.79 -18.08
N ALA A 827 -13.31 -29.79 -18.91
CA ALA A 827 -12.03 -30.42 -19.14
C ALA A 827 -11.11 -29.46 -19.90
N VAL A 828 -10.34 -28.70 -19.14
CA VAL A 828 -9.06 -28.24 -19.65
C VAL A 828 -8.12 -29.42 -19.56
N THR A 829 -7.55 -29.85 -20.66
CA THR A 829 -6.61 -30.99 -20.70
C THR A 829 -5.35 -30.56 -19.93
N VAL A 830 -5.25 -31.02 -18.68
CA VAL A 830 -4.07 -30.77 -17.83
C VAL A 830 -2.98 -31.75 -18.23
N VAL A 831 -1.90 -31.22 -18.82
CA VAL A 831 -0.74 -32.04 -19.22
C VAL A 831 0.41 -31.82 -18.23
N PRO A 832 1.06 -32.88 -17.72
CA PRO A 832 2.27 -32.71 -16.94
C PRO A 832 3.38 -32.09 -17.79
N LYS A 833 4.12 -31.13 -17.25
CA LYS A 833 5.31 -30.58 -17.93
C LYS A 833 6.35 -31.72 -18.07
N PRO A 834 6.95 -31.92 -19.24
CA PRO A 834 8.10 -32.81 -19.37
C PRO A 834 9.25 -32.31 -18.49
N SER A 835 9.96 -33.23 -17.86
CA SER A 835 11.12 -32.97 -16.97
C SER A 835 12.28 -32.33 -17.69
#